data_0e20a61255575a2fdc86f4d008635e8c
#
_entry.id   0e20a61255575a2fdc86f4d008635e8c
#
_cell.length_a   1.000
_cell.length_b   1.000
_cell.length_c   1.000
_cell.angle_alpha   90.00
_cell.angle_beta   90.00
_cell.angle_gamma   90.00
#
_symmetry.space_group_name_H-M   'P 1'
#
loop_
_entity.id
_entity.type
_entity.pdbx_description
1 polymer ?
#
loop_
_entity_poly.entity_id
_entity_poly.type
_entity_poly.pdbx_seq_one_letter_code
_entity_poly.pdbx_strand_id
1 'polypeptide(L)'
;MKRYDIKTTDTETLRKWYYLMSLGRALDEKAPSYLLQSLGWSYHAPYAGHDGIQLAIGQVFHRGEDYLFPYYRDMLTVLSAGMTAEEIILNGISKATDPSSGGRHMSNHFAKPEWHIENISSATGTHDLHAVGVARAMVYYDHKGVAITSHGESATSEGYVYEAINGASNEQLPVIFVLQDNGYGISVPKKDQTANRKVADNFSGFKNLRIIHCNGKDVFDSMNAMTEAREHAINTHNPVIVHANCVRIGSHSNSDKQTLYRDENELAYVKAADPLQKFRRMLLRYNRLTEEELKQIEAQAKKDLSTANRKAMAAPEPDPATIFDYVLPEPYLPQKYTDGTHKEENGEKKTLVTAINETLKAEFRHNPDTFLWRQDVANKDKGGVFNVTKGMQQEFGPKRIFNAPIAEDYIVGTANGMCRFDPKIHVVVEGAEFADYFWPAIEQYVECTHEYWRSNGQFTPNLTLRLASGGYIGGGLYHSQTIEGALTSIPGARIVYPSFADDAAGLLRTSIRSKGFTVFLEPKAQYNSVEAAGFVPEDFEVPFGKARIRRPGSDLSVITYGNTTHFCLSVAERLKKEHNWDVEVIDIRSLIPLDTETIFASVKKTGKVLIVHEDKVFSGFGAEIAGIVGTEMFRYLDAPIQRVGSTFTPVGFHPVLEKAILPGEERIYNAAKALLEY
;
A
#
# COMPACT_ATOMS: atom_id res chain seq x y z
N MET A 1 17.30 23.71 -24.01
CA MET A 1 17.82 22.59 -23.19
C MET A 1 19.29 22.81 -22.85
N LYS A 2 19.66 22.85 -21.58
CA LYS A 2 21.05 22.89 -21.13
C LYS A 2 21.68 21.51 -21.43
N ARG A 3 22.81 21.52 -22.17
CA ARG A 3 23.52 20.28 -22.48
C ARG A 3 24.83 20.23 -21.69
N TYR A 4 25.06 19.13 -21.03
CA TYR A 4 26.25 18.89 -20.21
C TYR A 4 27.31 18.15 -21.03
N ASP A 5 28.54 18.64 -20.96
CA ASP A 5 29.74 17.93 -21.43
C ASP A 5 30.97 18.37 -20.62
N ILE A 6 32.08 17.64 -20.75
CA ILE A 6 33.29 17.86 -19.96
C ILE A 6 33.92 19.23 -20.21
N LYS A 7 33.71 19.88 -21.36
CA LYS A 7 34.32 21.15 -21.73
C LYS A 7 33.48 22.35 -21.25
N THR A 8 32.16 22.24 -21.36
CA THR A 8 31.23 23.35 -21.12
C THR A 8 30.66 23.40 -19.70
N THR A 9 30.61 22.26 -18.98
CA THR A 9 30.19 22.24 -17.59
C THR A 9 31.21 22.98 -16.71
N ASP A 10 30.77 23.88 -15.86
CA ASP A 10 31.66 24.66 -14.98
C ASP A 10 32.44 23.78 -14.00
N THR A 11 33.62 24.26 -13.61
CA THR A 11 34.57 23.46 -12.79
C THR A 11 34.03 23.22 -11.39
N GLU A 12 33.24 24.11 -10.81
CA GLU A 12 32.65 23.93 -9.49
C GLU A 12 31.62 22.81 -9.49
N THR A 13 30.76 22.76 -10.48
CA THR A 13 29.81 21.64 -10.71
C THR A 13 30.55 20.33 -10.87
N LEU A 14 31.63 20.27 -11.67
CA LEU A 14 32.44 19.06 -11.85
C LEU A 14 33.08 18.61 -10.53
N ARG A 15 33.59 19.56 -9.74
CA ARG A 15 34.16 19.33 -8.41
C ARG A 15 33.12 18.77 -7.44
N LYS A 16 31.93 19.35 -7.42
CA LYS A 16 30.79 18.86 -6.63
C LYS A 16 30.39 17.44 -7.01
N TRP A 17 30.26 17.14 -8.30
CA TRP A 17 29.90 15.80 -8.77
C TRP A 17 30.95 14.76 -8.39
N TYR A 18 32.24 15.07 -8.56
CA TYR A 18 33.31 14.17 -8.19
C TYR A 18 33.35 13.94 -6.66
N TYR A 19 33.09 14.97 -5.87
CA TYR A 19 32.96 14.86 -4.40
C TYR A 19 31.81 13.92 -4.01
N LEU A 20 30.61 14.10 -4.56
CA LEU A 20 29.44 13.26 -4.27
C LEU A 20 29.69 11.79 -4.63
N MET A 21 30.25 11.54 -5.80
CA MET A 21 30.63 10.18 -6.22
C MET A 21 31.70 9.57 -5.30
N SER A 22 32.70 10.35 -4.88
CA SER A 22 33.72 9.89 -3.95
C SER A 22 33.20 9.58 -2.56
N LEU A 23 32.32 10.44 -2.04
CA LEU A 23 31.67 10.24 -0.74
C LEU A 23 30.72 9.03 -0.77
N GLY A 24 29.90 8.90 -1.81
CA GLY A 24 29.01 7.77 -2.00
C GLY A 24 29.76 6.44 -2.09
N ARG A 25 30.89 6.40 -2.83
CA ARG A 25 31.75 5.20 -2.87
C ARG A 25 32.37 4.86 -1.54
N ALA A 26 32.80 5.88 -0.79
CA ALA A 26 33.33 5.65 0.55
C ALA A 26 32.28 5.11 1.52
N LEU A 27 31.00 5.53 1.39
CA LEU A 27 29.86 4.96 2.12
C LEU A 27 29.59 3.51 1.70
N ASP A 28 29.51 3.24 0.39
CA ASP A 28 29.26 1.92 -0.19
C ASP A 28 30.32 0.88 0.26
N GLU A 29 31.58 1.28 0.24
CA GLU A 29 32.72 0.47 0.71
C GLU A 29 32.72 0.29 2.23
N LYS A 30 32.21 1.26 3.00
CA LYS A 30 32.15 1.21 4.47
C LYS A 30 31.01 0.31 4.97
N ALA A 31 29.87 0.25 4.27
CA ALA A 31 28.65 -0.43 4.70
C ALA A 31 28.88 -1.88 5.19
N PRO A 32 29.62 -2.77 4.50
CA PRO A 32 29.86 -4.13 4.98
C PRO A 32 30.55 -4.20 6.33
N SER A 33 31.32 -3.19 6.69
CA SER A 33 32.03 -3.19 7.99
C SER A 33 31.11 -3.08 9.20
N TYR A 34 29.94 -2.48 9.05
CA TYR A 34 28.94 -2.42 10.13
C TYR A 34 28.33 -3.80 10.37
N LEU A 35 28.01 -4.55 9.30
CA LEU A 35 27.53 -5.91 9.42
C LEU A 35 28.56 -6.82 10.11
N LEU A 36 29.82 -6.76 9.69
CA LEU A 36 30.89 -7.55 10.28
C LEU A 36 31.12 -7.27 11.76
N GLN A 37 30.80 -6.07 12.22
CA GLN A 37 30.90 -5.65 13.62
C GLN A 37 29.56 -5.83 14.39
N SER A 38 28.55 -6.43 13.78
CA SER A 38 27.20 -6.58 14.36
C SER A 38 26.55 -5.25 14.77
N LEU A 39 26.81 -4.18 14.02
CA LEU A 39 26.33 -2.83 14.29
C LEU A 39 25.11 -2.45 13.42
N GLY A 40 24.61 -3.35 12.60
CA GLY A 40 23.51 -3.12 11.66
C GLY A 40 23.94 -3.30 10.21
N TRP A 41 23.21 -2.66 9.29
CA TRP A 41 23.35 -2.78 7.84
C TRP A 41 23.25 -4.23 7.35
N SER A 42 22.28 -4.94 7.91
CA SER A 42 22.05 -6.37 7.62
C SER A 42 21.69 -6.62 6.14
N TYR A 43 21.15 -5.62 5.47
CA TYR A 43 20.96 -5.62 4.03
C TYR A 43 21.71 -4.45 3.40
N HIS A 44 22.67 -4.75 2.54
CA HIS A 44 23.40 -3.77 1.74
C HIS A 44 23.48 -4.23 0.30
N ALA A 45 22.97 -3.41 -0.61
CA ALA A 45 23.06 -3.61 -2.05
C ALA A 45 23.99 -2.56 -2.64
N PRO A 46 25.25 -2.92 -2.98
CA PRO A 46 26.22 -1.96 -3.49
C PRO A 46 25.75 -1.30 -4.79
N TYR A 47 25.82 0.01 -4.87
CA TYR A 47 25.43 0.75 -6.06
C TYR A 47 26.55 0.93 -7.08
N ALA A 48 27.81 0.63 -6.71
CA ALA A 48 28.97 0.83 -7.55
C ALA A 48 28.75 0.30 -8.97
N GLY A 49 28.91 1.17 -9.97
CA GLY A 49 28.63 0.90 -11.38
C GLY A 49 27.36 1.58 -11.93
N HIS A 50 26.52 2.13 -11.05
CA HIS A 50 25.33 2.93 -11.37
C HIS A 50 25.57 4.44 -11.19
N ASP A 51 26.78 4.85 -10.88
CA ASP A 51 27.15 6.17 -10.39
C ASP A 51 26.68 7.34 -11.28
N GLY A 52 26.78 7.19 -12.61
CA GLY A 52 26.41 8.26 -13.55
C GLY A 52 24.92 8.57 -13.50
N ILE A 53 24.08 7.54 -13.58
CA ILE A 53 22.63 7.74 -13.58
C ILE A 53 22.10 8.14 -12.19
N GLN A 54 22.65 7.58 -11.13
CA GLN A 54 22.24 7.94 -9.77
C GLN A 54 22.61 9.38 -9.39
N LEU A 55 23.80 9.82 -9.78
CA LEU A 55 24.17 11.22 -9.65
C LEU A 55 23.16 12.10 -10.41
N ALA A 56 22.84 11.73 -11.65
CA ALA A 56 21.94 12.52 -12.51
C ALA A 56 20.52 12.59 -11.95
N ILE A 57 19.95 11.49 -11.45
CA ILE A 57 18.62 11.50 -10.82
C ILE A 57 18.59 12.51 -9.69
N GLY A 58 19.51 12.42 -8.73
CA GLY A 58 19.52 13.33 -7.57
C GLY A 58 19.83 14.79 -7.90
N GLN A 59 20.62 15.08 -8.98
CA GLN A 59 20.92 16.46 -9.38
C GLN A 59 19.79 17.08 -10.22
N VAL A 60 18.95 16.30 -10.89
CA VAL A 60 17.80 16.76 -11.68
C VAL A 60 16.53 16.85 -10.82
N PHE A 61 16.46 16.14 -9.74
CA PHE A 61 15.37 16.21 -8.77
C PHE A 61 15.32 17.57 -8.07
N HIS A 62 14.15 18.22 -8.11
CA HIS A 62 13.89 19.49 -7.45
C HIS A 62 13.06 19.28 -6.19
N ARG A 63 13.69 19.47 -5.03
CA ARG A 63 13.06 19.30 -3.71
C ARG A 63 11.83 20.20 -3.56
N GLY A 64 10.73 19.64 -3.05
CA GLY A 64 9.48 20.35 -2.82
C GLY A 64 8.66 20.63 -4.08
N GLU A 65 9.20 20.31 -5.27
CA GLU A 65 8.52 20.41 -6.56
C GLU A 65 8.29 19.03 -7.15
N ASP A 66 9.33 18.21 -7.22
CA ASP A 66 9.28 16.82 -7.71
C ASP A 66 9.07 15.83 -6.55
N TYR A 67 8.61 14.62 -6.88
CA TYR A 67 8.57 13.47 -5.98
C TYR A 67 9.56 12.41 -6.44
N LEU A 68 10.32 11.83 -5.52
CA LEU A 68 11.34 10.82 -5.79
C LEU A 68 11.03 9.53 -5.03
N PHE A 69 10.95 8.42 -5.77
CA PHE A 69 10.75 7.07 -5.26
C PHE A 69 12.02 6.25 -5.51
N PRO A 70 13.03 6.32 -4.61
CA PRO A 70 14.30 5.64 -4.79
C PRO A 70 14.23 4.18 -4.37
N TYR A 71 14.82 3.25 -5.16
CA TYR A 71 14.89 1.86 -4.73
C TYR A 71 16.12 1.56 -3.85
N TYR A 72 16.19 0.36 -3.28
CA TYR A 72 17.21 -0.04 -2.29
C TYR A 72 18.68 0.11 -2.75
N ARG A 73 18.97 0.28 -4.03
CA ARG A 73 20.33 0.52 -4.55
C ARG A 73 20.64 2.00 -4.74
N ASP A 74 19.71 2.90 -4.51
CA ASP A 74 19.79 4.32 -4.86
C ASP A 74 20.54 5.20 -3.83
N MET A 75 21.57 4.66 -3.19
CA MET A 75 22.34 5.40 -2.19
C MET A 75 22.93 6.70 -2.74
N LEU A 76 23.55 6.66 -3.94
CA LEU A 76 24.10 7.89 -4.54
C LEU A 76 22.99 8.82 -5.05
N THR A 77 21.84 8.30 -5.45
CA THR A 77 20.68 9.12 -5.83
C THR A 77 20.26 10.02 -4.67
N VAL A 78 20.02 9.45 -3.48
CA VAL A 78 19.55 10.23 -2.32
C VAL A 78 20.65 11.12 -1.75
N LEU A 79 21.91 10.69 -1.78
CA LEU A 79 23.06 11.54 -1.42
C LEU A 79 23.18 12.74 -2.39
N SER A 80 23.00 12.51 -3.68
CA SER A 80 23.04 13.53 -4.73
C SER A 80 21.85 14.47 -4.65
N ALA A 81 20.66 13.98 -4.23
CA ALA A 81 19.49 14.77 -3.90
C ALA A 81 19.68 15.59 -2.61
N GLY A 82 20.71 15.27 -1.80
CA GLY A 82 21.20 16.06 -0.68
C GLY A 82 20.96 15.46 0.71
N MET A 83 20.52 14.22 0.83
CA MET A 83 20.65 13.51 2.10
C MET A 83 22.11 13.46 2.51
N THR A 84 22.37 13.57 3.80
CA THR A 84 23.73 13.58 4.34
C THR A 84 24.27 12.16 4.54
N ALA A 85 25.59 12.02 4.56
CA ALA A 85 26.22 10.74 4.91
C ALA A 85 25.82 10.24 6.31
N GLU A 86 25.54 11.16 7.25
CA GLU A 86 25.03 10.82 8.58
C GLU A 86 23.67 10.16 8.51
N GLU A 87 22.70 10.76 7.79
CA GLU A 87 21.34 10.23 7.60
C GLU A 87 21.36 8.85 6.92
N ILE A 88 22.23 8.66 5.92
CA ILE A 88 22.41 7.37 5.25
C ILE A 88 22.95 6.30 6.22
N ILE A 89 23.92 6.66 7.08
CA ILE A 89 24.44 5.73 8.08
C ILE A 89 23.39 5.42 9.15
N LEU A 90 22.64 6.43 9.63
CA LEU A 90 21.53 6.24 10.59
C LEU A 90 20.51 5.21 10.09
N ASN A 91 20.12 5.30 8.81
CA ASN A 91 19.28 4.28 8.16
C ASN A 91 19.98 2.91 8.11
N GLY A 92 21.25 2.88 7.68
CA GLY A 92 22.01 1.64 7.57
C GLY A 92 22.12 0.86 8.87
N ILE A 93 22.34 1.56 9.99
CA ILE A 93 22.47 0.97 11.34
C ILE A 93 21.18 1.08 12.18
N SER A 94 20.06 1.41 11.57
CA SER A 94 18.71 1.39 12.13
C SER A 94 18.53 2.17 13.42
N LYS A 95 19.06 3.40 13.49
CA LYS A 95 18.96 4.25 14.69
C LYS A 95 17.59 4.91 14.84
N ALA A 96 17.20 5.23 16.08
CA ALA A 96 15.95 5.91 16.38
C ALA A 96 15.78 7.26 15.65
N THR A 97 16.87 7.93 15.34
CA THR A 97 16.90 9.22 14.62
C THR A 97 17.09 9.08 13.12
N ASP A 98 16.96 7.86 12.56
CA ASP A 98 16.90 7.64 11.12
C ASP A 98 15.70 8.41 10.51
N PRO A 99 15.96 9.38 9.60
CA PRO A 99 14.88 10.18 9.02
C PRO A 99 13.94 9.36 8.12
N SER A 100 14.36 8.18 7.68
CA SER A 100 13.58 7.35 6.77
C SER A 100 12.52 6.52 7.50
N SER A 101 12.83 5.99 8.70
CA SER A 101 11.99 5.01 9.35
C SER A 101 12.08 4.96 10.89
N GLY A 102 12.99 5.73 11.50
CA GLY A 102 13.25 5.60 12.93
C GLY A 102 13.73 4.20 13.35
N GLY A 103 14.40 3.51 12.43
CA GLY A 103 14.91 2.14 12.65
C GLY A 103 13.88 1.02 12.41
N ARG A 104 12.67 1.33 11.91
CA ARG A 104 11.62 0.33 11.66
C ARG A 104 11.74 -0.39 10.32
N HIS A 105 12.27 0.29 9.31
CA HIS A 105 12.43 -0.28 7.98
C HIS A 105 13.84 -0.82 7.75
N MET A 106 13.97 -1.69 6.75
CA MET A 106 15.24 -2.27 6.34
C MET A 106 16.22 -1.18 5.85
N SER A 107 17.50 -1.38 6.09
CA SER A 107 18.57 -0.53 5.56
C SER A 107 18.50 -0.38 4.03
N ASN A 108 19.03 0.68 3.50
CA ASN A 108 18.97 1.08 2.09
C ASN A 108 17.57 1.47 1.57
N HIS A 109 16.56 1.59 2.43
CA HIS A 109 15.26 2.14 2.07
C HIS A 109 15.18 3.58 2.57
N PHE A 110 15.72 4.47 1.77
CA PHE A 110 15.90 5.87 2.12
C PHE A 110 14.64 6.68 1.89
N ALA A 111 14.27 7.55 2.83
CA ALA A 111 13.18 8.50 2.69
C ALA A 111 13.50 9.81 3.40
N LYS A 112 12.91 10.88 2.90
CA LYS A 112 12.91 12.21 3.53
C LYS A 112 11.67 12.97 3.06
N PRO A 113 10.49 12.70 3.67
CA PRO A 113 9.20 13.18 3.19
C PRO A 113 9.10 14.69 3.05
N GLU A 114 9.76 15.47 3.93
CA GLU A 114 9.80 16.93 3.82
C GLU A 114 10.50 17.45 2.55
N TRP A 115 11.17 16.56 1.80
CA TRP A 115 11.76 16.85 0.50
C TRP A 115 11.07 16.10 -0.64
N HIS A 116 9.99 15.37 -0.36
CA HIS A 116 9.30 14.47 -1.27
C HIS A 116 10.21 13.32 -1.76
N ILE A 117 11.12 12.84 -0.89
CA ILE A 117 11.81 11.56 -1.08
C ILE A 117 10.98 10.52 -0.31
N GLU A 118 10.28 9.68 -1.05
CA GLU A 118 9.22 8.84 -0.53
C GLU A 118 9.72 7.51 0.04
N ASN A 119 9.07 7.06 1.11
CA ASN A 119 9.31 5.73 1.67
C ASN A 119 8.73 4.66 0.74
N ILE A 120 9.55 3.68 0.37
CA ILE A 120 9.15 2.54 -0.46
C ILE A 120 9.37 1.22 0.28
N SER A 121 8.74 0.15 -0.18
CA SER A 121 9.00 -1.21 0.31
C SER A 121 10.15 -1.90 -0.41
N SER A 122 10.40 -3.16 -0.01
CA SER A 122 11.40 -4.01 -0.66
C SER A 122 10.86 -4.77 -1.87
N ALA A 123 9.53 -4.89 -2.01
CA ALA A 123 8.92 -5.49 -3.19
C ALA A 123 9.21 -4.61 -4.40
N THR A 124 9.98 -5.18 -5.35
CA THR A 124 10.63 -4.38 -6.38
C THR A 124 9.65 -3.86 -7.43
N GLY A 125 9.60 -2.55 -7.63
CA GLY A 125 8.73 -1.88 -8.61
C GLY A 125 7.32 -1.52 -8.13
N THR A 126 6.89 -1.92 -6.91
CA THR A 126 5.56 -1.56 -6.34
C THR A 126 5.33 -0.06 -6.32
N HIS A 127 6.36 0.70 -6.02
CA HIS A 127 6.36 2.15 -5.92
C HIS A 127 6.16 2.90 -7.25
N ASP A 128 6.23 2.21 -8.39
CA ASP A 128 5.85 2.79 -9.69
C ASP A 128 4.38 3.21 -9.71
N LEU A 129 3.50 2.40 -9.10
CA LEU A 129 2.09 2.74 -8.95
C LEU A 129 1.87 3.95 -8.04
N HIS A 130 2.66 4.07 -6.97
CA HIS A 130 2.62 5.25 -6.10
C HIS A 130 3.06 6.51 -6.85
N ALA A 131 4.12 6.44 -7.64
CA ALA A 131 4.57 7.55 -8.49
C ALA A 131 3.50 8.00 -9.48
N VAL A 132 2.78 7.05 -10.10
CA VAL A 132 1.63 7.32 -10.99
C VAL A 132 0.50 8.03 -10.23
N GLY A 133 0.19 7.59 -9.03
CA GLY A 133 -0.83 8.21 -8.16
C GLY A 133 -0.49 9.66 -7.81
N VAL A 134 0.75 9.93 -7.40
CA VAL A 134 1.25 11.31 -7.16
C VAL A 134 1.14 12.16 -8.42
N ALA A 135 1.59 11.65 -9.56
CA ALA A 135 1.54 12.38 -10.83
C ALA A 135 0.10 12.71 -11.26
N ARG A 136 -0.87 11.83 -10.97
CA ARG A 136 -2.30 12.12 -11.18
C ARG A 136 -2.76 13.31 -10.31
N ALA A 137 -2.37 13.35 -9.03
CA ALA A 137 -2.65 14.49 -8.17
C ALA A 137 -1.99 15.76 -8.69
N MET A 138 -0.73 15.71 -9.15
CA MET A 138 -0.05 16.85 -9.77
C MET A 138 -0.86 17.44 -10.94
N VAL A 139 -1.35 16.60 -11.84
CA VAL A 139 -2.16 17.05 -12.99
C VAL A 139 -3.49 17.64 -12.52
N TYR A 140 -4.12 17.03 -11.52
CA TYR A 140 -5.40 17.53 -11.00
C TYR A 140 -5.27 18.91 -10.36
N TYR A 141 -4.21 19.15 -9.59
CA TYR A 141 -3.94 20.41 -8.87
C TYR A 141 -3.08 21.42 -9.64
N ASP A 142 -2.79 21.17 -10.92
CA ASP A 142 -1.92 22.03 -11.77
C ASP A 142 -0.53 22.28 -11.15
N HIS A 143 0.02 21.23 -10.50
CA HIS A 143 1.35 21.29 -9.90
C HIS A 143 2.44 21.04 -10.95
N LYS A 144 3.50 21.89 -10.93
CA LYS A 144 4.57 21.86 -11.92
C LYS A 144 5.77 21.03 -11.44
N GLY A 145 5.61 19.75 -11.37
CA GLY A 145 6.65 18.83 -11.00
C GLY A 145 6.56 17.53 -11.78
N VAL A 146 7.42 16.60 -11.46
CA VAL A 146 7.41 15.23 -11.98
C VAL A 146 7.52 14.22 -10.85
N ALA A 147 6.94 13.03 -11.03
CA ALA A 147 7.23 11.89 -10.16
C ALA A 147 8.36 11.06 -10.80
N ILE A 148 9.47 10.89 -10.09
CA ILE A 148 10.62 10.10 -10.54
C ILE A 148 10.63 8.81 -9.73
N THR A 149 10.59 7.68 -10.42
CA THR A 149 10.71 6.35 -9.82
C THR A 149 11.89 5.61 -10.43
N SER A 150 12.58 4.80 -9.65
CA SER A 150 13.71 4.04 -10.16
C SER A 150 13.74 2.60 -9.65
N HIS A 151 14.22 1.69 -10.48
CA HIS A 151 14.45 0.28 -10.14
C HIS A 151 15.41 -0.40 -11.12
N GLY A 152 15.78 -1.64 -10.84
CA GLY A 152 16.58 -2.46 -11.74
C GLY A 152 15.75 -2.99 -12.93
N GLU A 153 16.41 -3.42 -14.00
CA GLU A 153 15.75 -3.95 -15.20
C GLU A 153 14.87 -5.17 -14.92
N SER A 154 15.22 -5.99 -13.94
CA SER A 154 14.46 -7.20 -13.62
C SER A 154 13.11 -6.91 -12.97
N ALA A 155 12.95 -5.77 -12.31
CA ALA A 155 11.68 -5.33 -11.75
C ALA A 155 10.60 -5.11 -12.82
N THR A 156 10.99 -4.85 -14.07
CA THR A 156 10.05 -4.72 -15.18
C THR A 156 9.32 -6.02 -15.54
N SER A 157 9.69 -7.14 -14.95
CA SER A 157 8.97 -8.41 -15.08
C SER A 157 7.72 -8.49 -14.20
N GLU A 158 7.59 -7.59 -13.22
CA GLU A 158 6.40 -7.51 -12.35
C GLU A 158 5.20 -6.93 -13.12
N GLY A 159 4.02 -7.53 -12.90
CA GLY A 159 2.79 -7.13 -13.60
C GLY A 159 2.41 -5.68 -13.35
N TYR A 160 2.50 -5.23 -12.08
CA TYR A 160 2.16 -3.86 -11.69
C TYR A 160 3.08 -2.79 -12.29
N VAL A 161 4.29 -3.12 -12.73
CA VAL A 161 5.15 -2.18 -13.50
C VAL A 161 4.57 -1.95 -14.90
N TYR A 162 4.05 -3.00 -15.55
CA TYR A 162 3.31 -2.85 -16.82
C TYR A 162 2.04 -2.03 -16.62
N GLU A 163 1.30 -2.27 -15.56
CA GLU A 163 0.10 -1.51 -15.19
C GLU A 163 0.41 -0.03 -14.97
N ALA A 164 1.49 0.28 -14.23
CA ALA A 164 1.94 1.65 -13.97
C ALA A 164 2.30 2.39 -15.26
N ILE A 165 3.09 1.77 -16.13
CA ILE A 165 3.52 2.38 -17.42
C ILE A 165 2.32 2.54 -18.34
N ASN A 166 1.43 1.54 -18.45
CA ASN A 166 0.22 1.62 -19.24
C ASN A 166 -0.71 2.74 -18.75
N GLY A 167 -0.96 2.79 -17.44
CA GLY A 167 -1.83 3.80 -16.85
C GLY A 167 -1.28 5.21 -16.99
N ALA A 168 0.01 5.43 -16.71
CA ALA A 168 0.66 6.72 -16.90
C ALA A 168 0.60 7.18 -18.37
N SER A 169 0.77 6.26 -19.31
CA SER A 169 0.67 6.54 -20.75
C SER A 169 -0.75 6.86 -21.18
N ASN A 170 -1.73 6.15 -20.67
CA ASN A 170 -3.15 6.35 -20.99
C ASN A 170 -3.68 7.67 -20.42
N GLU A 171 -3.34 8.00 -19.19
CA GLU A 171 -3.78 9.21 -18.49
C GLU A 171 -2.91 10.44 -18.81
N GLN A 172 -1.79 10.26 -19.48
CA GLN A 172 -0.80 11.31 -19.79
C GLN A 172 -0.30 12.00 -18.51
N LEU A 173 0.47 11.25 -17.71
CA LEU A 173 0.97 11.69 -16.40
C LEU A 173 2.48 11.95 -16.45
N PRO A 174 2.98 13.00 -15.75
CA PRO A 174 4.39 13.39 -15.74
C PRO A 174 5.24 12.47 -14.84
N VAL A 175 5.39 11.20 -15.25
CA VAL A 175 6.20 10.20 -14.53
C VAL A 175 7.48 9.90 -15.30
N ILE A 176 8.60 9.79 -14.60
CA ILE A 176 9.88 9.34 -15.15
C ILE A 176 10.23 8.01 -14.51
N PHE A 177 10.16 6.93 -15.29
CA PHE A 177 10.59 5.59 -14.90
C PHE A 177 12.07 5.41 -15.25
N VAL A 178 12.95 5.28 -14.26
CA VAL A 178 14.39 5.11 -14.50
C VAL A 178 14.77 3.64 -14.32
N LEU A 179 15.07 2.97 -15.43
CA LEU A 179 15.46 1.58 -15.45
C LEU A 179 17.00 1.49 -15.42
N GLN A 180 17.56 1.09 -14.26
CA GLN A 180 19.00 0.95 -14.06
C GLN A 180 19.46 -0.45 -14.48
N ASP A 181 19.64 -0.66 -15.80
CA ASP A 181 19.94 -1.95 -16.42
C ASP A 181 21.42 -2.33 -16.22
N ASN A 182 21.67 -3.21 -15.26
CA ASN A 182 23.00 -3.77 -14.97
C ASN A 182 23.18 -5.20 -15.50
N GLY A 183 22.18 -5.77 -16.14
CA GLY A 183 22.21 -7.07 -16.81
C GLY A 183 21.89 -8.28 -15.93
N TYR A 184 21.56 -8.09 -14.65
CA TYR A 184 21.29 -9.17 -13.71
C TYR A 184 20.20 -8.85 -12.68
N GLY A 185 19.21 -9.74 -12.56
CA GLY A 185 18.33 -9.85 -11.38
C GLY A 185 18.91 -10.87 -10.41
N ILE A 186 19.53 -10.41 -9.33
CA ILE A 186 20.32 -11.24 -8.39
C ILE A 186 21.41 -12.01 -9.15
N SER A 187 21.23 -13.31 -9.41
CA SER A 187 22.13 -14.17 -10.17
C SER A 187 21.61 -14.50 -11.59
N VAL A 188 20.36 -14.07 -11.89
CA VAL A 188 19.71 -14.40 -13.18
C VAL A 188 20.07 -13.35 -14.22
N PRO A 189 20.69 -13.75 -15.35
CA PRO A 189 21.04 -12.82 -16.40
C PRO A 189 19.79 -12.28 -17.11
N LYS A 190 19.86 -11.02 -17.54
CA LYS A 190 18.74 -10.32 -18.21
C LYS A 190 18.10 -11.10 -19.36
N LYS A 191 18.88 -11.85 -20.14
CA LYS A 191 18.36 -12.68 -21.24
C LYS A 191 17.29 -13.70 -20.82
N ASP A 192 17.27 -14.08 -19.55
CA ASP A 192 16.30 -15.02 -18.98
C ASP A 192 15.11 -14.27 -18.33
N GLN A 193 15.19 -12.93 -18.25
CA GLN A 193 14.15 -12.06 -17.66
C GLN A 193 13.26 -11.39 -18.71
N THR A 194 13.77 -11.13 -19.90
CA THR A 194 13.06 -10.31 -20.89
C THR A 194 13.33 -10.78 -22.31
N ALA A 195 12.31 -10.68 -23.17
CA ALA A 195 12.41 -11.04 -24.57
C ALA A 195 13.29 -10.06 -25.39
N ASN A 196 13.29 -8.78 -25.03
CA ASN A 196 14.06 -7.76 -25.74
C ASN A 196 15.42 -7.53 -25.08
N ARG A 197 16.46 -7.36 -25.90
CA ARG A 197 17.82 -7.09 -25.41
C ARG A 197 17.90 -5.81 -24.56
N LYS A 198 17.12 -4.79 -24.91
CA LYS A 198 16.92 -3.59 -24.12
C LYS A 198 15.53 -3.69 -23.50
N VAL A 199 15.45 -3.78 -22.18
CA VAL A 199 14.19 -4.00 -21.47
C VAL A 199 13.14 -2.92 -21.76
N ALA A 200 13.54 -1.67 -21.95
CA ALA A 200 12.64 -0.58 -22.32
C ALA A 200 11.92 -0.78 -23.66
N ASP A 201 12.50 -1.56 -24.58
CA ASP A 201 11.89 -1.81 -25.88
C ASP A 201 10.62 -2.67 -25.78
N ASN A 202 10.39 -3.36 -24.64
CA ASN A 202 9.12 -4.04 -24.35
C ASN A 202 7.93 -3.07 -24.34
N PHE A 203 8.17 -1.79 -24.07
CA PHE A 203 7.14 -0.76 -23.92
C PHE A 203 7.04 0.17 -25.15
N SER A 204 7.79 -0.08 -26.22
CA SER A 204 7.87 0.80 -27.40
C SER A 204 6.55 0.98 -28.15
N GLY A 205 5.57 0.10 -27.93
CA GLY A 205 4.24 0.18 -28.54
C GLY A 205 3.24 1.06 -27.79
N PHE A 206 3.55 1.55 -26.59
CA PHE A 206 2.64 2.41 -25.83
C PHE A 206 2.59 3.82 -26.44
N LYS A 207 1.37 4.34 -26.61
CA LYS A 207 1.16 5.73 -27.00
C LYS A 207 1.54 6.67 -25.86
N ASN A 208 1.90 7.91 -26.20
CA ASN A 208 2.24 8.95 -25.23
C ASN A 208 3.46 8.62 -24.34
N LEU A 209 4.19 7.56 -24.62
CA LEU A 209 5.38 7.15 -23.88
C LEU A 209 6.64 7.51 -24.68
N ARG A 210 7.56 8.23 -24.04
CA ARG A 210 8.89 8.49 -24.59
C ARG A 210 9.91 7.54 -23.97
N ILE A 211 10.79 6.96 -24.78
CA ILE A 211 11.90 6.14 -24.31
C ILE A 211 13.21 6.85 -24.63
N ILE A 212 14.06 7.03 -23.64
CA ILE A 212 15.40 7.61 -23.74
C ILE A 212 16.41 6.55 -23.29
N HIS A 213 17.34 6.20 -24.15
CA HIS A 213 18.45 5.31 -23.81
C HIS A 213 19.70 6.12 -23.48
N CYS A 214 20.38 5.79 -22.39
CA CYS A 214 21.65 6.42 -22.04
C CYS A 214 22.66 5.41 -21.48
N ASN A 215 23.93 5.83 -21.49
CA ASN A 215 24.99 5.12 -20.82
C ASN A 215 25.04 5.53 -19.35
N GLY A 216 24.37 4.79 -18.46
CA GLY A 216 24.29 5.06 -17.01
C GLY A 216 25.63 5.09 -16.28
N LYS A 217 26.71 4.67 -16.95
CA LYS A 217 28.11 4.77 -16.46
C LYS A 217 28.77 6.11 -16.83
N ASP A 218 28.14 6.93 -17.64
CA ASP A 218 28.65 8.21 -18.09
C ASP A 218 27.85 9.36 -17.46
N VAL A 219 28.51 10.19 -16.68
CA VAL A 219 27.88 11.30 -15.94
C VAL A 219 27.16 12.26 -16.88
N PHE A 220 27.79 12.63 -18.00
CA PHE A 220 27.23 13.62 -18.94
C PHE A 220 26.05 13.07 -19.73
N ASP A 221 26.16 11.83 -20.21
CA ASP A 221 25.07 11.17 -20.93
C ASP A 221 23.86 10.98 -20.02
N SER A 222 24.06 10.55 -18.79
CA SER A 222 23.02 10.42 -17.78
C SER A 222 22.37 11.76 -17.42
N MET A 223 23.16 12.83 -17.19
CA MET A 223 22.66 14.17 -16.93
C MET A 223 21.80 14.72 -18.07
N ASN A 224 22.24 14.52 -19.31
CA ASN A 224 21.48 14.94 -20.47
C ASN A 224 20.18 14.16 -20.61
N ALA A 225 20.21 12.85 -20.41
CA ALA A 225 19.01 11.99 -20.48
C ALA A 225 17.97 12.37 -19.42
N MET A 226 18.38 12.56 -18.17
CA MET A 226 17.47 12.92 -17.08
C MET A 226 16.91 14.35 -17.26
N THR A 227 17.74 15.30 -17.71
CA THR A 227 17.29 16.68 -18.01
C THR A 227 16.24 16.66 -19.12
N GLU A 228 16.51 15.93 -20.22
CA GLU A 228 15.56 15.76 -21.32
C GLU A 228 14.26 15.11 -20.88
N ALA A 229 14.35 14.07 -20.05
CA ALA A 229 13.19 13.37 -19.51
C ALA A 229 12.29 14.30 -18.69
N ARG A 230 12.90 15.08 -17.74
CA ARG A 230 12.16 16.03 -16.92
C ARG A 230 11.49 17.14 -17.74
N GLU A 231 12.23 17.76 -18.66
CA GLU A 231 11.67 18.79 -19.55
C GLU A 231 10.52 18.24 -20.41
N HIS A 232 10.66 17.01 -20.95
CA HIS A 232 9.60 16.38 -21.73
C HIS A 232 8.35 16.13 -20.87
N ALA A 233 8.51 15.49 -19.71
CA ALA A 233 7.38 15.14 -18.83
C ALA A 233 6.61 16.38 -18.36
N ILE A 234 7.30 17.47 -17.98
CA ILE A 234 6.67 18.73 -17.59
C ILE A 234 5.91 19.39 -18.75
N ASN A 235 6.54 19.44 -19.95
CA ASN A 235 5.96 20.19 -21.06
C ASN A 235 4.82 19.46 -21.76
N THR A 236 4.75 18.14 -21.65
CA THR A 236 3.76 17.32 -22.37
C THR A 236 2.82 16.55 -21.46
N HIS A 237 3.10 16.47 -20.17
CA HIS A 237 2.49 15.58 -19.20
C HIS A 237 2.59 14.09 -19.60
N ASN A 238 3.44 13.73 -20.54
CA ASN A 238 3.62 12.35 -20.99
C ASN A 238 4.73 11.66 -20.19
N PRO A 239 4.55 10.38 -19.83
CA PRO A 239 5.58 9.63 -19.11
C PRO A 239 6.82 9.37 -19.98
N VAL A 240 7.94 9.19 -19.29
CA VAL A 240 9.23 8.89 -19.91
C VAL A 240 9.85 7.66 -19.27
N ILE A 241 10.36 6.74 -20.05
CA ILE A 241 11.29 5.72 -19.59
C ILE A 241 12.72 6.18 -19.90
N VAL A 242 13.56 6.30 -18.87
CA VAL A 242 15.01 6.45 -19.01
C VAL A 242 15.67 5.10 -18.80
N HIS A 243 16.10 4.45 -19.88
CA HIS A 243 16.82 3.18 -19.83
C HIS A 243 18.33 3.43 -19.76
N ALA A 244 18.88 3.28 -18.56
CA ALA A 244 20.29 3.53 -18.28
C ALA A 244 21.10 2.23 -18.27
N ASN A 245 22.02 2.07 -19.23
CA ASN A 245 22.93 0.93 -19.28
C ASN A 245 24.01 1.07 -18.24
N CYS A 246 23.91 0.30 -17.15
CA CYS A 246 24.80 0.26 -16.00
C CYS A 246 25.70 -0.98 -16.01
N VAL A 247 26.52 -1.10 -14.98
CA VAL A 247 27.20 -2.35 -14.59
C VAL A 247 27.05 -2.54 -13.10
N ARG A 248 27.04 -3.78 -12.63
CA ARG A 248 27.07 -4.09 -11.19
C ARG A 248 28.48 -4.57 -10.84
N ILE A 249 29.30 -3.73 -10.19
CA ILE A 249 30.69 -4.05 -9.86
C ILE A 249 30.75 -5.05 -8.70
N GLY A 250 29.93 -4.85 -7.67
CA GLY A 250 29.79 -5.75 -6.53
C GLY A 250 28.83 -6.91 -6.75
N SER A 251 28.66 -7.75 -5.74
CA SER A 251 27.59 -8.73 -5.66
C SER A 251 26.22 -8.06 -5.59
N HIS A 252 25.12 -8.81 -5.74
CA HIS A 252 23.78 -8.24 -5.66
C HIS A 252 23.54 -7.57 -4.29
N SER A 253 23.90 -8.25 -3.23
CA SER A 253 23.85 -7.77 -1.85
C SER A 253 24.94 -8.44 -1.04
N ASN A 254 25.03 -8.10 0.25
CA ASN A 254 25.98 -8.71 1.19
C ASN A 254 25.75 -10.22 1.42
N SER A 255 24.58 -10.77 1.07
CA SER A 255 24.30 -12.21 1.11
C SER A 255 24.61 -12.97 -0.19
N ASP A 256 25.05 -12.24 -1.24
CA ASP A 256 25.33 -12.80 -2.57
C ASP A 256 26.84 -12.94 -2.83
N LYS A 257 27.20 -13.91 -3.67
CA LYS A 257 28.57 -14.14 -4.13
C LYS A 257 28.64 -14.26 -5.65
N GLN A 258 28.84 -13.13 -6.33
CA GLN A 258 28.79 -13.05 -7.79
C GLN A 258 29.80 -13.95 -8.54
N THR A 259 30.89 -14.36 -7.88
CA THR A 259 31.88 -15.29 -8.46
C THR A 259 31.35 -16.72 -8.69
N LEU A 260 30.13 -17.02 -8.21
CA LEU A 260 29.48 -18.32 -8.44
C LEU A 260 28.75 -18.37 -9.79
N TYR A 261 28.45 -17.23 -10.41
CA TYR A 261 27.65 -17.16 -11.65
C TYR A 261 28.18 -16.19 -12.71
N ARG A 262 29.28 -15.46 -12.43
CA ARG A 262 29.95 -14.58 -13.39
C ARG A 262 31.40 -15.06 -13.59
N ASP A 263 31.81 -15.15 -14.85
CA ASP A 263 33.19 -15.54 -15.17
C ASP A 263 34.19 -14.40 -14.94
N GLU A 264 35.48 -14.75 -14.95
CA GLU A 264 36.58 -13.81 -14.69
C GLU A 264 36.67 -12.68 -15.72
N ASN A 265 36.33 -12.95 -16.99
CA ASN A 265 36.37 -11.94 -18.05
C ASN A 265 35.26 -10.90 -17.84
N GLU A 266 34.05 -11.35 -17.47
CA GLU A 266 32.96 -10.47 -17.13
C GLU A 266 33.27 -9.61 -15.91
N LEU A 267 33.83 -10.21 -14.85
CA LEU A 267 34.24 -9.48 -13.64
C LEU A 267 35.34 -8.45 -13.95
N ALA A 268 36.28 -8.79 -14.81
CA ALA A 268 37.33 -7.85 -15.27
C ALA A 268 36.72 -6.69 -16.07
N TYR A 269 35.77 -6.99 -16.96
CA TYR A 269 35.06 -5.98 -17.74
C TYR A 269 34.29 -4.98 -16.87
N VAL A 270 33.48 -5.45 -15.93
CA VAL A 270 32.69 -4.54 -15.07
C VAL A 270 33.58 -3.69 -14.17
N LYS A 271 34.70 -4.22 -13.69
CA LYS A 271 35.70 -3.46 -12.93
C LYS A 271 36.38 -2.37 -13.77
N ALA A 272 36.72 -2.67 -15.03
CA ALA A 272 37.30 -1.70 -15.96
C ALA A 272 36.30 -0.61 -16.38
N ALA A 273 34.99 -0.91 -16.33
CA ALA A 273 33.90 0.00 -16.67
C ALA A 273 33.52 0.96 -15.53
N ASP A 274 34.22 0.94 -14.40
CA ASP A 274 33.93 1.76 -13.21
C ASP A 274 33.71 3.25 -13.56
N PRO A 275 32.50 3.78 -13.31
CA PRO A 275 32.12 5.15 -13.65
C PRO A 275 32.95 6.21 -12.92
N LEU A 276 33.24 6.01 -11.65
CA LEU A 276 34.04 6.96 -10.85
C LEU A 276 35.45 7.08 -11.41
N GLN A 277 36.10 5.96 -11.72
CA GLN A 277 37.43 5.94 -12.32
C GLN A 277 37.44 6.53 -13.75
N LYS A 278 36.36 6.29 -14.51
CA LYS A 278 36.19 6.89 -15.82
C LYS A 278 36.07 8.41 -15.73
N PHE A 279 35.25 8.92 -14.82
CA PHE A 279 35.05 10.35 -14.63
C PHE A 279 36.37 11.04 -14.15
N ARG A 280 37.06 10.41 -13.20
CA ARG A 280 38.40 10.86 -12.75
C ARG A 280 39.39 11.04 -13.92
N ARG A 281 39.51 10.01 -14.77
CA ARG A 281 40.39 10.07 -15.97
C ARG A 281 39.96 11.18 -16.94
N MET A 282 38.66 11.43 -17.10
CA MET A 282 38.18 12.50 -17.96
C MET A 282 38.53 13.88 -17.40
N LEU A 283 38.37 14.10 -16.10
CA LEU A 283 38.73 15.37 -15.43
C LEU A 283 40.21 15.72 -15.63
N LEU A 284 41.09 14.73 -15.51
CA LEU A 284 42.53 14.89 -15.76
C LEU A 284 42.82 15.13 -17.26
N ARG A 285 42.32 14.28 -18.11
CA ARG A 285 42.57 14.33 -19.58
C ARG A 285 42.17 15.67 -20.19
N TYR A 286 41.12 16.28 -19.72
CA TYR A 286 40.63 17.56 -20.21
C TYR A 286 41.11 18.75 -19.38
N ASN A 287 42.06 18.54 -18.47
CA ASN A 287 42.63 19.56 -17.56
C ASN A 287 41.55 20.36 -16.80
N ARG A 288 40.47 19.66 -16.36
CA ARG A 288 39.39 20.28 -15.59
C ARG A 288 39.73 20.36 -14.09
N LEU A 289 40.39 19.34 -13.58
CA LEU A 289 40.99 19.25 -12.25
C LEU A 289 42.37 18.61 -12.34
N THR A 290 43.24 19.01 -11.43
CA THR A 290 44.58 18.43 -11.27
C THR A 290 44.52 17.18 -10.41
N GLU A 291 45.61 16.37 -10.44
CA GLU A 291 45.75 15.19 -9.58
C GLU A 291 45.69 15.55 -8.10
N GLU A 292 46.27 16.67 -7.72
CA GLU A 292 46.29 17.16 -6.34
C GLU A 292 44.90 17.56 -5.87
N GLU A 293 44.14 18.29 -6.69
CA GLU A 293 42.73 18.66 -6.39
C GLU A 293 41.84 17.44 -6.21
N LEU A 294 42.00 16.42 -7.05
CA LEU A 294 41.22 15.18 -6.95
C LEU A 294 41.55 14.44 -5.63
N LYS A 295 42.82 14.35 -5.25
CA LYS A 295 43.24 13.76 -3.96
C LYS A 295 42.69 14.55 -2.77
N GLN A 296 42.65 15.88 -2.85
CA GLN A 296 42.05 16.72 -1.80
C GLN A 296 40.56 16.45 -1.64
N ILE A 297 39.80 16.32 -2.75
CA ILE A 297 38.39 15.98 -2.74
C ILE A 297 38.17 14.59 -2.13
N GLU A 298 38.93 13.59 -2.51
CA GLU A 298 38.86 12.24 -1.96
C GLU A 298 39.18 12.21 -0.45
N ALA A 299 40.17 12.98 -0.01
CA ALA A 299 40.54 13.13 1.40
C ALA A 299 39.41 13.83 2.20
N GLN A 300 38.76 14.85 1.63
CA GLN A 300 37.62 15.53 2.24
C GLN A 300 36.44 14.58 2.38
N ALA A 301 36.09 13.80 1.35
CA ALA A 301 35.02 12.81 1.40
C ALA A 301 35.23 11.77 2.52
N LYS A 302 36.48 11.28 2.69
CA LYS A 302 36.81 10.35 3.78
C LYS A 302 36.71 10.99 5.16
N LYS A 303 37.08 12.26 5.30
CA LYS A 303 36.97 13.02 6.56
C LYS A 303 35.49 13.22 6.93
N ASP A 304 34.64 13.57 5.95
CA ASP A 304 33.22 13.79 6.16
C ASP A 304 32.51 12.48 6.51
N LEU A 305 32.83 11.37 5.84
CA LEU A 305 32.37 10.04 6.21
C LEU A 305 32.75 9.68 7.65
N SER A 306 34.00 9.94 8.07
CA SER A 306 34.46 9.67 9.45
C SER A 306 33.67 10.48 10.47
N THR A 307 33.37 11.73 10.14
CA THR A 307 32.56 12.62 11.01
C THR A 307 31.13 12.13 11.09
N ALA A 308 30.51 11.81 9.97
CA ALA A 308 29.14 11.26 9.89
C ALA A 308 29.03 9.93 10.67
N ASN A 309 30.01 9.02 10.49
CA ASN A 309 30.04 7.77 11.23
C ASN A 309 30.07 7.98 12.75
N ARG A 310 30.93 8.88 13.26
CA ARG A 310 31.01 9.15 14.70
C ARG A 310 29.69 9.66 15.26
N LYS A 311 29.00 10.55 14.54
CA LYS A 311 27.71 11.09 14.95
C LYS A 311 26.61 10.03 14.92
N ALA A 312 26.52 9.28 13.83
CA ALA A 312 25.51 8.21 13.69
C ALA A 312 25.69 7.11 14.75
N MET A 313 26.94 6.72 15.04
CA MET A 313 27.22 5.75 16.10
C MET A 313 26.84 6.22 17.52
N ALA A 314 26.82 7.52 17.74
CA ALA A 314 26.42 8.11 19.03
C ALA A 314 24.89 8.30 19.14
N ALA A 315 24.15 8.09 18.07
CA ALA A 315 22.69 8.22 18.06
C ALA A 315 22.01 7.10 18.89
N PRO A 316 20.83 7.39 19.50
CA PRO A 316 20.12 6.41 20.33
C PRO A 316 19.58 5.23 19.50
N GLU A 317 19.48 4.08 20.16
CA GLU A 317 18.75 2.91 19.64
C GLU A 317 17.24 3.13 19.72
N PRO A 318 16.44 2.47 18.85
CA PRO A 318 14.98 2.48 18.97
C PRO A 318 14.51 1.91 20.32
N ASP A 319 13.48 2.50 20.90
CA ASP A 319 12.87 2.00 22.14
C ASP A 319 11.89 0.84 21.83
N PRO A 320 12.08 -0.37 22.37
CA PRO A 320 11.16 -1.49 22.20
C PRO A 320 9.71 -1.20 22.65
N ALA A 321 9.51 -0.25 23.56
CA ALA A 321 8.16 0.14 23.98
C ALA A 321 7.32 0.76 22.87
N THR A 322 7.97 1.23 21.78
CA THR A 322 7.31 1.91 20.65
C THR A 322 6.85 0.98 19.52
N ILE A 323 6.89 -0.35 19.72
CA ILE A 323 6.52 -1.31 18.66
C ILE A 323 5.06 -1.23 18.21
N PHE A 324 4.17 -0.73 19.07
CA PHE A 324 2.76 -0.54 18.77
C PHE A 324 2.44 0.88 18.25
N ASP A 325 3.40 1.80 18.28
CA ASP A 325 3.21 3.13 17.73
C ASP A 325 3.07 3.06 16.22
N TYR A 326 2.17 3.86 15.66
CA TYR A 326 1.96 3.99 14.23
C TYR A 326 1.45 2.72 13.51
N VAL A 327 0.88 1.73 14.22
CA VAL A 327 0.19 0.60 13.56
C VAL A 327 -1.05 1.11 12.85
N LEU A 328 -1.85 1.95 13.51
CA LEU A 328 -3.00 2.65 12.95
C LEU A 328 -3.00 4.10 13.40
N PRO A 329 -3.32 5.07 12.54
CA PRO A 329 -3.52 6.44 12.97
C PRO A 329 -4.81 6.58 13.79
N GLU A 330 -4.90 7.64 14.61
CA GLU A 330 -6.13 7.96 15.33
C GLU A 330 -7.29 8.13 14.35
N PRO A 331 -8.43 7.44 14.56
CA PRO A 331 -9.58 7.56 13.68
C PRO A 331 -10.30 8.89 13.90
N TYR A 332 -11.11 9.27 12.92
CA TYR A 332 -12.14 10.28 13.14
C TYR A 332 -13.10 9.83 14.25
N LEU A 333 -13.37 10.73 15.19
CA LEU A 333 -14.30 10.46 16.29
C LEU A 333 -15.69 11.02 15.92
N PRO A 334 -16.70 10.16 15.70
CA PRO A 334 -18.04 10.55 15.37
C PRO A 334 -18.65 11.50 16.41
N GLN A 335 -19.24 12.60 15.92
CA GLN A 335 -19.85 13.63 16.78
C GLN A 335 -21.35 13.39 16.97
N LYS A 336 -21.99 12.65 16.06
CA LYS A 336 -23.44 12.44 16.00
C LYS A 336 -23.82 10.98 16.19
N TYR A 337 -23.00 10.20 16.89
CA TYR A 337 -23.30 8.81 17.19
C TYR A 337 -24.32 8.75 18.33
N THR A 338 -25.47 8.11 18.05
CA THR A 338 -26.44 7.71 19.07
C THR A 338 -26.57 6.20 19.03
N ASP A 339 -26.29 5.53 20.17
CA ASP A 339 -26.30 4.07 20.22
C ASP A 339 -27.71 3.52 19.98
N GLY A 340 -27.96 3.10 18.77
CA GLY A 340 -28.92 2.05 18.42
C GLY A 340 -30.40 2.33 18.43
N THR A 341 -30.89 3.45 18.90
CA THR A 341 -32.32 3.73 18.91
C THR A 341 -32.69 4.91 18.02
N HIS A 342 -32.57 4.72 16.71
CA HIS A 342 -33.33 5.55 15.81
C HIS A 342 -34.79 5.10 15.95
N LYS A 343 -35.61 5.86 16.67
CA LYS A 343 -37.04 5.74 16.53
C LYS A 343 -37.35 5.96 15.06
N GLU A 344 -38.07 5.03 14.46
CA GLU A 344 -38.60 5.18 13.10
C GLU A 344 -39.52 6.42 13.07
N GLU A 345 -38.93 7.59 12.94
CA GLU A 345 -39.65 8.81 12.68
C GLU A 345 -39.88 8.88 11.18
N ASN A 346 -41.05 8.48 10.74
CA ASN A 346 -41.67 8.81 9.45
C ASN A 346 -40.78 8.97 8.20
N GLY A 347 -39.73 8.20 8.05
CA GLY A 347 -38.81 8.21 6.91
C GLY A 347 -38.95 6.99 6.01
N GLU A 348 -38.62 7.14 4.74
CA GLU A 348 -38.53 6.03 3.79
C GLU A 348 -37.35 5.11 4.14
N LYS A 349 -37.59 3.78 4.18
CA LYS A 349 -36.52 2.80 4.35
C LYS A 349 -35.65 2.76 3.09
N LYS A 350 -34.35 2.85 3.28
CA LYS A 350 -33.35 2.76 2.21
C LYS A 350 -32.74 1.38 2.16
N THR A 351 -32.51 0.86 0.97
CA THR A 351 -31.71 -0.35 0.79
C THR A 351 -30.25 -0.06 1.11
N LEU A 352 -29.46 -1.09 1.37
CA LEU A 352 -28.03 -0.96 1.68
C LEU A 352 -27.30 -0.26 0.52
N VAL A 353 -27.59 -0.61 -0.73
CA VAL A 353 -26.96 0.04 -1.90
C VAL A 353 -27.32 1.52 -2.00
N THR A 354 -28.59 1.89 -1.70
CA THR A 354 -29.02 3.30 -1.69
C THR A 354 -28.32 4.08 -0.59
N ALA A 355 -28.22 3.52 0.61
CA ALA A 355 -27.54 4.13 1.74
C ALA A 355 -26.05 4.41 1.44
N ILE A 356 -25.35 3.46 0.83
CA ILE A 356 -23.96 3.63 0.42
C ILE A 356 -23.83 4.72 -0.66
N ASN A 357 -24.67 4.69 -1.71
CA ASN A 357 -24.65 5.70 -2.78
C ASN A 357 -24.87 7.11 -2.27
N GLU A 358 -25.88 7.32 -1.43
CA GLU A 358 -26.20 8.63 -0.88
C GLU A 358 -25.11 9.13 0.08
N THR A 359 -24.51 8.23 0.87
CA THR A 359 -23.39 8.57 1.75
C THR A 359 -22.17 8.98 0.95
N LEU A 360 -21.81 8.24 -0.11
CA LEU A 360 -20.72 8.62 -1.02
C LEU A 360 -20.97 10.02 -1.59
N LYS A 361 -22.16 10.29 -2.10
CA LYS A 361 -22.51 11.64 -2.62
C LYS A 361 -22.40 12.73 -1.56
N ALA A 362 -22.88 12.46 -0.35
CA ALA A 362 -22.80 13.41 0.76
C ALA A 362 -21.35 13.73 1.13
N GLU A 363 -20.49 12.73 1.25
CA GLU A 363 -19.08 12.93 1.58
C GLU A 363 -18.29 13.61 0.45
N PHE A 364 -18.63 13.33 -0.82
CA PHE A 364 -18.04 14.03 -1.96
C PHE A 364 -18.46 15.50 -2.08
N ARG A 365 -19.63 15.87 -1.58
CA ARG A 365 -20.06 17.28 -1.43
C ARG A 365 -19.34 17.94 -0.24
N HIS A 366 -19.15 17.18 0.84
CA HIS A 366 -18.50 17.67 2.06
C HIS A 366 -17.01 17.93 1.84
N ASN A 367 -16.28 17.04 1.17
CA ASN A 367 -14.87 17.19 0.87
C ASN A 367 -14.62 17.19 -0.65
N PRO A 368 -14.28 18.35 -1.27
CA PRO A 368 -13.99 18.43 -2.69
C PRO A 368 -12.71 17.68 -3.11
N ASP A 369 -11.83 17.35 -2.17
CA ASP A 369 -10.60 16.59 -2.38
C ASP A 369 -10.81 15.07 -2.17
N THR A 370 -12.05 14.59 -2.33
CA THR A 370 -12.38 13.15 -2.34
C THR A 370 -12.48 12.64 -3.78
N PHE A 371 -11.88 11.47 -4.05
CA PHE A 371 -11.81 10.85 -5.38
C PHE A 371 -12.32 9.42 -5.34
N LEU A 372 -12.87 8.92 -6.47
CA LEU A 372 -13.31 7.54 -6.59
C LEU A 372 -13.01 6.97 -7.97
N TRP A 373 -12.43 5.76 -8.01
CA TRP A 373 -12.27 5.01 -9.25
C TRP A 373 -12.28 3.49 -9.05
N ARG A 374 -12.52 2.80 -10.17
CA ARG A 374 -12.53 1.36 -10.36
C ARG A 374 -12.70 1.06 -11.86
N GLN A 375 -12.73 -0.22 -12.26
CA GLN A 375 -12.93 -0.60 -13.67
C GLN A 375 -14.31 -0.27 -14.24
N ASP A 376 -15.40 -0.15 -13.45
CA ASP A 376 -16.76 0.16 -13.93
C ASP A 376 -17.56 0.95 -12.89
N VAL A 377 -17.23 2.22 -12.66
CA VAL A 377 -17.94 3.10 -11.70
C VAL A 377 -18.47 4.38 -12.32
N ALA A 378 -17.99 4.74 -13.50
CA ALA A 378 -18.20 6.05 -14.11
C ALA A 378 -19.12 6.01 -15.35
N ASN A 379 -19.88 4.95 -15.54
CA ASN A 379 -20.86 4.90 -16.62
C ASN A 379 -22.03 5.86 -16.32
N LYS A 380 -22.49 6.59 -17.33
CA LYS A 380 -23.53 7.61 -17.21
C LYS A 380 -24.85 7.06 -16.66
N ASP A 381 -25.27 5.90 -17.11
CA ASP A 381 -26.58 5.32 -16.79
C ASP A 381 -26.48 4.17 -15.75
N LYS A 382 -25.26 3.78 -15.39
CA LYS A 382 -24.94 2.65 -14.53
C LYS A 382 -23.84 3.04 -13.55
N GLY A 383 -23.85 2.53 -12.35
CA GLY A 383 -22.83 2.79 -11.31
C GLY A 383 -22.20 1.49 -10.83
N GLY A 384 -21.46 0.83 -11.72
CA GLY A 384 -20.91 -0.51 -11.46
C GLY A 384 -21.98 -1.60 -11.59
N VAL A 385 -21.59 -2.86 -11.34
CA VAL A 385 -22.49 -4.04 -11.43
C VAL A 385 -23.68 -3.92 -10.49
N PHE A 386 -23.48 -3.36 -9.32
CA PHE A 386 -24.51 -3.23 -8.28
C PHE A 386 -25.12 -1.82 -8.19
N ASN A 387 -24.81 -0.91 -9.11
CA ASN A 387 -25.29 0.48 -9.16
C ASN A 387 -24.88 1.36 -7.95
N VAL A 388 -23.89 0.98 -7.19
CA VAL A 388 -23.48 1.68 -5.97
C VAL A 388 -23.04 3.12 -6.24
N THR A 389 -22.37 3.39 -7.39
CA THR A 389 -21.86 4.72 -7.77
C THR A 389 -22.74 5.44 -8.80
N LYS A 390 -23.97 4.99 -8.98
CA LYS A 390 -24.92 5.57 -9.96
C LYS A 390 -25.07 7.08 -9.76
N GLY A 391 -24.89 7.85 -10.86
CA GLY A 391 -25.05 9.29 -10.88
C GLY A 391 -23.88 10.10 -10.31
N MET A 392 -22.85 9.46 -9.76
CA MET A 392 -21.74 10.18 -9.15
C MET A 392 -20.88 10.95 -10.17
N GLN A 393 -20.55 10.35 -11.33
CA GLN A 393 -19.76 11.07 -12.33
C GLN A 393 -20.51 12.27 -12.93
N GLN A 394 -21.84 12.19 -13.10
CA GLN A 394 -22.64 13.32 -13.55
C GLN A 394 -22.60 14.49 -12.57
N GLU A 395 -22.58 14.20 -11.27
CA GLU A 395 -22.58 15.22 -10.23
C GLU A 395 -21.19 15.81 -9.96
N PHE A 396 -20.15 14.98 -9.89
CA PHE A 396 -18.80 15.37 -9.44
C PHE A 396 -17.77 15.49 -10.56
N GLY A 397 -18.13 15.09 -11.77
CA GLY A 397 -17.27 15.19 -12.95
C GLY A 397 -16.23 14.07 -13.09
N PRO A 398 -15.69 13.93 -14.33
CA PRO A 398 -14.78 12.83 -14.68
C PRO A 398 -13.38 12.93 -14.08
N LYS A 399 -13.00 14.08 -13.54
CA LYS A 399 -11.70 14.24 -12.85
C LYS A 399 -11.71 13.65 -11.43
N ARG A 400 -12.89 13.52 -10.82
CA ARG A 400 -13.05 12.96 -9.46
C ARG A 400 -13.60 11.53 -9.48
N ILE A 401 -14.45 11.20 -10.47
CA ILE A 401 -15.05 9.88 -10.63
C ILE A 401 -14.71 9.37 -12.02
N PHE A 402 -13.91 8.31 -12.12
CA PHE A 402 -13.46 7.80 -13.42
C PHE A 402 -13.25 6.28 -13.41
N ASN A 403 -13.23 5.70 -14.60
CA ASN A 403 -12.90 4.29 -14.77
C ASN A 403 -11.37 4.12 -14.90
N ALA A 404 -10.83 3.20 -14.13
CA ALA A 404 -9.47 2.69 -14.26
C ALA A 404 -9.44 1.47 -15.22
N PRO A 405 -8.27 1.05 -15.71
CA PRO A 405 -8.10 -0.26 -16.32
C PRO A 405 -8.54 -1.39 -15.39
N ILE A 406 -8.85 -2.56 -15.94
CA ILE A 406 -9.03 -3.80 -15.15
C ILE A 406 -7.63 -4.25 -14.71
N ALA A 407 -7.20 -3.74 -13.59
CA ALA A 407 -5.89 -3.91 -13.00
C ALA A 407 -5.98 -3.56 -11.51
N GLU A 408 -6.15 -4.55 -10.66
CA GLU A 408 -6.43 -4.36 -9.25
C GLU A 408 -5.25 -3.70 -8.51
N ASP A 409 -4.02 -4.07 -8.85
CA ASP A 409 -2.81 -3.41 -8.33
C ASP A 409 -2.80 -1.92 -8.68
N TYR A 410 -3.11 -1.58 -9.93
CA TYR A 410 -3.19 -0.19 -10.39
C TYR A 410 -4.22 0.63 -9.61
N ILE A 411 -5.38 0.03 -9.35
CA ILE A 411 -6.47 0.70 -8.64
C ILE A 411 -6.03 1.08 -7.23
N VAL A 412 -5.45 0.14 -6.49
CA VAL A 412 -5.05 0.33 -5.08
C VAL A 412 -3.74 1.10 -4.96
N GLY A 413 -2.73 0.74 -5.74
CA GLY A 413 -1.41 1.37 -5.67
C GLY A 413 -1.42 2.84 -6.08
N THR A 414 -2.20 3.21 -7.12
CA THR A 414 -2.33 4.62 -7.49
C THR A 414 -3.17 5.41 -6.47
N ALA A 415 -4.06 4.75 -5.72
CA ALA A 415 -4.78 5.40 -4.62
C ALA A 415 -3.84 5.74 -3.46
N ASN A 416 -2.99 4.80 -3.06
CA ASN A 416 -1.92 5.06 -2.10
C ASN A 416 -1.08 6.26 -2.55
N GLY A 417 -0.59 6.24 -3.79
CA GLY A 417 0.21 7.31 -4.35
C GLY A 417 -0.49 8.67 -4.34
N MET A 418 -1.75 8.73 -4.73
CA MET A 418 -2.48 10.00 -4.77
C MET A 418 -2.62 10.63 -3.38
N CYS A 419 -2.78 9.83 -2.33
CA CYS A 419 -2.85 10.31 -0.95
C CYS A 419 -1.54 10.93 -0.45
N ARG A 420 -0.39 10.66 -1.10
CA ARG A 420 0.92 11.22 -0.72
C ARG A 420 1.07 12.69 -1.08
N PHE A 421 0.31 13.15 -2.07
CA PHE A 421 0.43 14.50 -2.59
C PHE A 421 -0.02 15.56 -1.57
N ASP A 422 -1.15 15.33 -0.89
CA ASP A 422 -1.67 16.26 0.11
C ASP A 422 -2.52 15.48 1.13
N PRO A 423 -2.32 15.68 2.45
CA PRO A 423 -3.08 14.97 3.50
C PRO A 423 -4.58 15.29 3.52
N LYS A 424 -5.06 16.32 2.78
CA LYS A 424 -6.51 16.59 2.61
C LYS A 424 -7.18 15.62 1.65
N ILE A 425 -6.42 14.96 0.79
CA ILE A 425 -6.95 14.02 -0.20
C ILE A 425 -7.43 12.76 0.50
N HIS A 426 -8.66 12.36 0.19
CA HIS A 426 -9.19 11.06 0.54
C HIS A 426 -9.59 10.31 -0.71
N VAL A 427 -9.14 9.07 -0.83
CA VAL A 427 -9.45 8.24 -1.99
C VAL A 427 -10.38 7.11 -1.57
N VAL A 428 -11.43 6.90 -2.34
CA VAL A 428 -12.30 5.73 -2.25
C VAL A 428 -12.07 4.90 -3.49
N VAL A 429 -11.67 3.65 -3.33
CA VAL A 429 -11.58 2.72 -4.45
C VAL A 429 -12.47 1.51 -4.19
N GLU A 430 -13.02 0.99 -5.24
CA GLU A 430 -13.58 -0.35 -5.22
C GLU A 430 -12.53 -1.26 -5.83
N GLY A 431 -11.83 -2.02 -4.98
CA GLY A 431 -10.60 -2.71 -5.35
C GLY A 431 -10.80 -3.81 -6.38
N ALA A 432 -11.98 -4.46 -6.35
CA ALA A 432 -12.40 -5.46 -7.32
C ALA A 432 -13.92 -5.51 -7.41
N GLU A 433 -14.47 -6.09 -8.48
CA GLU A 433 -15.91 -6.24 -8.68
C GLU A 433 -16.56 -7.18 -7.65
N PHE A 434 -15.79 -8.19 -7.26
CA PHE A 434 -16.05 -9.11 -6.16
C PHE A 434 -14.77 -9.25 -5.35
N ALA A 435 -14.90 -9.42 -4.03
CA ALA A 435 -13.75 -9.63 -3.15
C ALA A 435 -12.85 -10.79 -3.59
N ASP A 436 -13.45 -11.78 -4.27
CA ASP A 436 -12.77 -12.95 -4.86
C ASP A 436 -11.66 -12.57 -5.85
N TYR A 437 -11.76 -11.45 -6.52
CA TYR A 437 -10.81 -10.96 -7.53
C TYR A 437 -9.74 -10.02 -6.96
N PHE A 438 -9.74 -9.78 -5.66
CA PHE A 438 -8.83 -8.84 -5.04
C PHE A 438 -7.38 -9.35 -4.93
N TRP A 439 -7.16 -10.65 -5.05
CA TRP A 439 -5.84 -11.26 -4.84
C TRP A 439 -4.69 -10.68 -5.66
N PRO A 440 -4.84 -10.23 -6.91
CA PRO A 440 -3.77 -9.55 -7.61
C PRO A 440 -3.25 -8.30 -6.88
N ALA A 441 -4.11 -7.58 -6.16
CA ALA A 441 -3.75 -6.37 -5.43
C ALA A 441 -3.26 -6.61 -3.99
N ILE A 442 -2.97 -7.84 -3.61
CA ILE A 442 -2.56 -8.13 -2.22
C ILE A 442 -1.24 -7.45 -1.84
N GLU A 443 -0.32 -7.31 -2.79
CA GLU A 443 0.93 -6.57 -2.56
C GLU A 443 0.65 -5.10 -2.25
N GLN A 444 -0.22 -4.45 -3.01
CA GLN A 444 -0.61 -3.05 -2.76
C GLN A 444 -1.43 -2.90 -1.47
N TYR A 445 -2.17 -3.93 -1.07
CA TYR A 445 -2.82 -3.98 0.25
C TYR A 445 -1.76 -3.96 1.38
N VAL A 446 -0.73 -4.81 1.27
CA VAL A 446 0.38 -4.85 2.24
C VAL A 446 1.11 -3.51 2.29
N GLU A 447 1.34 -2.87 1.13
CA GLU A 447 1.90 -1.52 1.05
C GLU A 447 1.09 -0.52 1.88
N CYS A 448 -0.23 -0.47 1.67
CA CYS A 448 -1.12 0.44 2.41
C CYS A 448 -1.13 0.17 3.92
N THR A 449 -1.10 -1.10 4.33
CA THR A 449 -1.20 -1.47 5.75
C THR A 449 0.08 -1.20 6.52
N HIS A 450 1.25 -1.46 5.93
CA HIS A 450 2.53 -1.36 6.65
C HIS A 450 3.12 0.06 6.64
N GLU A 451 2.65 0.94 5.78
CA GLU A 451 3.32 2.18 5.47
C GLU A 451 3.41 3.16 6.65
N TYR A 452 2.34 3.27 7.43
CA TYR A 452 2.33 4.16 8.59
C TYR A 452 3.35 3.71 9.64
N TRP A 453 3.44 2.40 9.88
CA TRP A 453 4.41 1.84 10.82
C TRP A 453 5.85 1.93 10.31
N ARG A 454 6.08 1.48 9.05
CA ARG A 454 7.45 1.45 8.48
C ARG A 454 8.04 2.84 8.26
N SER A 455 7.20 3.86 8.04
CA SER A 455 7.64 5.24 7.91
C SER A 455 7.77 5.98 9.23
N ASN A 456 7.63 5.30 10.37
CA ASN A 456 7.64 5.93 11.70
C ASN A 456 6.58 7.04 11.85
N GLY A 457 5.37 6.79 11.34
CA GLY A 457 4.24 7.71 11.44
C GLY A 457 4.25 8.88 10.45
N GLN A 458 5.20 8.91 9.50
CA GLN A 458 5.35 10.06 8.60
C GLN A 458 4.30 10.10 7.50
N PHE A 459 3.81 8.93 7.06
CA PHE A 459 2.79 8.83 6.02
C PHE A 459 1.82 7.68 6.28
N THR A 460 0.55 7.92 5.99
CA THR A 460 -0.51 6.91 5.92
C THR A 460 -1.47 7.28 4.79
N PRO A 461 -1.89 6.33 3.93
CA PRO A 461 -2.87 6.64 2.88
C PRO A 461 -4.26 6.88 3.49
N ASN A 462 -4.88 8.03 3.21
CA ASN A 462 -6.28 8.27 3.55
C ASN A 462 -7.15 7.57 2.49
N LEU A 463 -7.32 6.27 2.65
CA LEU A 463 -7.89 5.38 1.64
C LEU A 463 -8.99 4.50 2.23
N THR A 464 -10.16 4.52 1.58
CA THR A 464 -11.24 3.56 1.82
C THR A 464 -11.31 2.57 0.67
N LEU A 465 -10.94 1.32 0.92
CA LEU A 465 -11.03 0.20 -0.01
C LEU A 465 -12.37 -0.50 0.18
N ARG A 466 -13.27 -0.40 -0.80
CA ARG A 466 -14.56 -1.08 -0.81
C ARG A 466 -14.46 -2.40 -1.54
N LEU A 467 -15.04 -3.46 -0.98
CA LEU A 467 -15.05 -4.80 -1.55
C LEU A 467 -16.43 -5.47 -1.35
N ALA A 468 -17.08 -5.84 -2.43
CA ALA A 468 -18.32 -6.63 -2.41
C ALA A 468 -18.00 -8.09 -2.04
N SER A 469 -18.38 -8.53 -0.84
CA SER A 469 -17.99 -9.80 -0.23
C SER A 469 -19.18 -10.75 -0.03
N GLY A 470 -18.88 -12.03 0.09
CA GLY A 470 -19.82 -13.07 0.49
C GLY A 470 -20.59 -13.76 -0.65
N GLY A 471 -21.30 -14.81 -0.30
CA GLY A 471 -22.13 -15.64 -1.17
C GLY A 471 -23.62 -15.33 -1.10
N TYR A 472 -24.44 -16.37 -1.17
CA TYR A 472 -25.92 -16.35 -1.23
C TYR A 472 -26.49 -15.69 -2.49
N ILE A 473 -25.69 -15.62 -3.56
CA ILE A 473 -26.06 -15.01 -4.84
C ILE A 473 -25.99 -15.99 -6.01
N GLY A 474 -25.64 -17.26 -5.76
CA GLY A 474 -25.43 -18.24 -6.82
C GLY A 474 -24.19 -17.95 -7.69
N GLY A 475 -23.17 -17.27 -7.15
CA GLY A 475 -21.99 -16.82 -7.88
C GLY A 475 -20.89 -17.90 -8.04
N GLY A 476 -20.93 -18.95 -7.24
CA GLY A 476 -19.97 -20.06 -7.30
C GLY A 476 -18.55 -19.67 -6.90
N LEU A 477 -17.55 -20.34 -7.51
CA LEU A 477 -16.14 -20.30 -7.09
C LEU A 477 -15.52 -18.90 -7.03
N TYR A 478 -15.89 -18.01 -7.95
CA TYR A 478 -15.19 -16.73 -8.14
C TYR A 478 -16.06 -15.49 -7.83
N HIS A 479 -17.28 -15.70 -7.28
CA HIS A 479 -18.19 -14.60 -6.96
C HIS A 479 -18.88 -14.78 -5.61
N SER A 480 -18.55 -15.82 -4.84
CA SER A 480 -19.25 -16.14 -3.58
C SER A 480 -18.31 -16.43 -2.42
N GLN A 481 -17.03 -16.09 -2.53
CA GLN A 481 -16.07 -16.28 -1.45
C GLN A 481 -16.06 -15.11 -0.48
N THR A 482 -15.53 -15.35 0.70
CA THR A 482 -15.18 -14.37 1.72
C THR A 482 -13.65 -14.34 1.88
N ILE A 483 -13.09 -13.18 2.19
CA ILE A 483 -11.63 -12.98 2.30
C ILE A 483 -11.20 -12.30 3.60
N GLU A 484 -12.13 -11.96 4.48
CA GLU A 484 -11.86 -11.22 5.70
C GLU A 484 -10.85 -11.91 6.61
N GLY A 485 -10.88 -13.24 6.73
CA GLY A 485 -9.90 -13.99 7.54
C GLY A 485 -8.46 -13.80 7.05
N ALA A 486 -8.25 -13.69 5.74
CA ALA A 486 -6.93 -13.39 5.19
C ALA A 486 -6.52 -11.92 5.42
N LEU A 487 -7.45 -10.98 5.22
CA LEU A 487 -7.16 -9.54 5.39
C LEU A 487 -6.88 -9.17 6.84
N THR A 488 -7.60 -9.76 7.79
CA THR A 488 -7.43 -9.50 9.23
C THR A 488 -6.10 -10.01 9.79
N SER A 489 -5.40 -10.89 9.09
CA SER A 489 -4.08 -11.39 9.50
C SER A 489 -2.94 -10.40 9.24
N ILE A 490 -3.18 -9.32 8.49
CA ILE A 490 -2.16 -8.32 8.11
C ILE A 490 -2.43 -7.04 8.91
N PRO A 491 -1.52 -6.62 9.82
CA PRO A 491 -1.74 -5.45 10.67
C PRO A 491 -1.64 -4.14 9.87
N GLY A 492 -2.39 -3.11 10.28
CA GLY A 492 -2.31 -1.75 9.74
C GLY A 492 -3.54 -1.31 8.93
N ALA A 493 -4.62 -2.10 8.90
CA ALA A 493 -5.91 -1.69 8.33
C ALA A 493 -7.01 -1.70 9.39
N ARG A 494 -7.98 -0.79 9.26
CA ARG A 494 -9.30 -0.97 9.86
C ARG A 494 -10.16 -1.81 8.92
N ILE A 495 -10.94 -2.72 9.45
CA ILE A 495 -11.80 -3.59 8.64
C ILE A 495 -13.20 -3.56 9.22
N VAL A 496 -14.17 -3.11 8.42
CA VAL A 496 -15.57 -3.01 8.80
C VAL A 496 -16.46 -3.82 7.88
N TYR A 497 -17.54 -4.38 8.42
CA TYR A 497 -18.48 -5.22 7.68
C TYR A 497 -19.91 -4.99 8.20
N PRO A 498 -20.61 -3.94 7.73
CA PRO A 498 -21.97 -3.63 8.16
C PRO A 498 -22.98 -4.69 7.70
N SER A 499 -24.03 -4.88 8.48
CA SER A 499 -25.15 -5.78 8.18
C SER A 499 -26.43 -5.04 7.72
N PHE A 500 -26.55 -3.75 8.01
CA PHE A 500 -27.74 -2.92 7.78
C PHE A 500 -27.41 -1.59 7.11
N ALA A 501 -28.40 -1.00 6.47
CA ALA A 501 -28.27 0.24 5.69
C ALA A 501 -27.78 1.44 6.50
N ASP A 502 -28.27 1.62 7.73
CA ASP A 502 -27.84 2.70 8.64
C ASP A 502 -26.37 2.54 9.04
N ASP A 503 -25.96 1.34 9.42
CA ASP A 503 -24.57 1.06 9.77
C ASP A 503 -23.63 1.19 8.57
N ALA A 504 -24.09 0.79 7.37
CA ALA A 504 -23.32 0.97 6.16
C ALA A 504 -23.05 2.46 5.88
N ALA A 505 -24.07 3.30 6.01
CA ALA A 505 -23.94 4.75 5.86
C ALA A 505 -22.99 5.33 6.93
N GLY A 506 -23.22 4.98 8.20
CA GLY A 506 -22.44 5.53 9.31
C GLY A 506 -20.99 5.12 9.31
N LEU A 507 -20.69 3.83 9.07
CA LEU A 507 -19.31 3.32 8.99
C LEU A 507 -18.57 3.84 7.76
N LEU A 508 -19.25 3.94 6.60
CA LEU A 508 -18.62 4.49 5.39
C LEU A 508 -18.26 5.95 5.57
N ARG A 509 -19.13 6.75 6.21
CA ARG A 509 -18.84 8.15 6.53
C ARG A 509 -17.65 8.27 7.46
N THR A 510 -17.60 7.47 8.52
CA THR A 510 -16.46 7.43 9.44
C THR A 510 -15.18 6.99 8.74
N SER A 511 -15.26 6.03 7.82
CA SER A 511 -14.11 5.57 7.03
C SER A 511 -13.54 6.69 6.16
N ILE A 512 -14.41 7.41 5.42
CA ILE A 512 -14.00 8.50 4.53
C ILE A 512 -13.45 9.70 5.32
N ARG A 513 -13.92 9.96 6.52
CA ARG A 513 -13.44 11.07 7.36
C ARG A 513 -12.19 10.73 8.18
N SER A 514 -11.86 9.45 8.30
CA SER A 514 -10.71 8.99 9.08
C SER A 514 -9.41 9.07 8.29
N LYS A 515 -8.31 9.38 8.98
CA LYS A 515 -6.97 9.18 8.45
C LYS A 515 -6.65 7.69 8.41
N GLY A 516 -5.83 7.30 7.43
CA GLY A 516 -5.33 5.95 7.30
C GLY A 516 -6.21 5.03 6.47
N PHE A 517 -5.79 3.78 6.40
CA PHE A 517 -6.37 2.78 5.52
C PHE A 517 -7.54 2.05 6.18
N THR A 518 -8.67 1.99 5.48
CA THR A 518 -9.86 1.27 5.92
C THR A 518 -10.39 0.36 4.80
N VAL A 519 -10.62 -0.91 5.12
CA VAL A 519 -11.34 -1.86 4.27
C VAL A 519 -12.81 -1.85 4.66
N PHE A 520 -13.66 -1.59 3.70
CA PHE A 520 -15.11 -1.56 3.85
C PHE A 520 -15.70 -2.75 3.08
N LEU A 521 -16.00 -3.83 3.79
CA LEU A 521 -16.60 -5.04 3.23
C LEU A 521 -18.11 -4.84 3.08
N GLU A 522 -18.65 -5.18 1.93
CA GLU A 522 -20.07 -5.00 1.61
C GLU A 522 -20.74 -6.35 1.41
N PRO A 523 -21.76 -6.71 2.22
CA PRO A 523 -22.50 -7.95 2.05
C PRO A 523 -23.38 -7.87 0.80
N LYS A 524 -22.84 -8.28 -0.35
CA LYS A 524 -23.49 -8.08 -1.66
C LYS A 524 -24.88 -8.71 -1.80
N ALA A 525 -25.13 -9.82 -1.10
CA ALA A 525 -26.47 -10.42 -1.05
C ALA A 525 -27.50 -9.49 -0.38
N GLN A 526 -27.05 -8.55 0.43
CA GLN A 526 -27.91 -7.62 1.16
C GLN A 526 -28.15 -6.28 0.45
N TYR A 527 -27.50 -6.02 -0.69
CA TYR A 527 -27.60 -4.71 -1.35
C TYR A 527 -29.03 -4.23 -1.57
N ASN A 528 -29.93 -5.13 -1.97
CA ASN A 528 -31.35 -4.84 -2.23
C ASN A 528 -32.30 -5.62 -1.32
N SER A 529 -31.77 -6.26 -0.25
CA SER A 529 -32.58 -7.04 0.70
C SER A 529 -33.48 -6.11 1.53
N VAL A 530 -34.70 -6.57 1.78
CA VAL A 530 -35.67 -5.86 2.65
C VAL A 530 -35.25 -5.97 4.11
N GLU A 531 -34.61 -7.06 4.48
CA GLU A 531 -34.14 -7.34 5.82
C GLU A 531 -33.01 -6.41 6.25
N ALA A 532 -32.12 -6.03 5.31
CA ALA A 532 -31.03 -5.08 5.55
C ALA A 532 -31.47 -3.61 5.38
N ALA A 533 -32.64 -3.37 4.79
CA ALA A 533 -33.14 -2.01 4.58
C ALA A 533 -33.57 -1.38 5.91
N GLY A 534 -33.29 -0.08 6.05
CA GLY A 534 -33.62 0.66 7.26
C GLY A 534 -33.73 2.15 7.04
N PHE A 535 -34.20 2.86 8.06
CA PHE A 535 -34.13 4.31 8.11
C PHE A 535 -32.67 4.73 8.33
N VAL A 536 -32.15 5.62 7.48
CA VAL A 536 -30.80 6.15 7.57
C VAL A 536 -30.90 7.63 7.94
N PRO A 537 -30.54 8.00 9.19
CA PRO A 537 -30.55 9.40 9.59
C PRO A 537 -29.55 10.23 8.77
N GLU A 538 -29.88 11.49 8.54
CA GLU A 538 -28.98 12.44 7.91
C GLU A 538 -27.70 12.60 8.76
N ASP A 539 -26.54 12.56 8.11
CA ASP A 539 -25.23 12.66 8.75
C ASP A 539 -24.95 11.64 9.86
N PHE A 540 -25.62 10.50 9.85
CA PHE A 540 -25.37 9.44 10.83
C PHE A 540 -23.95 8.89 10.72
N GLU A 541 -23.29 8.74 11.86
CA GLU A 541 -21.92 8.28 11.99
C GLU A 541 -21.84 7.09 12.95
N VAL A 542 -21.04 6.10 12.64
CA VAL A 542 -20.76 4.95 13.52
C VAL A 542 -19.27 4.87 13.81
N PRO A 543 -18.83 4.89 15.07
CA PRO A 543 -17.41 4.75 15.41
C PRO A 543 -16.90 3.34 15.11
N PHE A 544 -15.64 3.23 14.75
CA PHE A 544 -14.98 1.93 14.66
C PHE A 544 -14.92 1.23 16.03
N GLY A 545 -14.96 -0.10 16.03
CA GLY A 545 -14.86 -0.88 17.25
C GLY A 545 -16.07 -0.75 18.18
N LYS A 546 -17.26 -0.45 17.65
CA LYS A 546 -18.51 -0.48 18.38
C LYS A 546 -19.47 -1.49 17.78
N ALA A 547 -19.73 -2.57 18.52
CA ALA A 547 -20.74 -3.56 18.19
C ALA A 547 -22.14 -3.03 18.49
N ARG A 548 -23.16 -3.67 17.94
CA ARG A 548 -24.56 -3.36 18.22
C ARG A 548 -25.31 -4.60 18.66
N ILE A 549 -25.95 -4.53 19.83
CA ILE A 549 -26.87 -5.55 20.28
C ILE A 549 -28.15 -5.38 19.48
N ARG A 550 -28.38 -6.24 18.48
CA ARG A 550 -29.55 -6.22 17.61
C ARG A 550 -30.78 -6.77 18.31
N ARG A 551 -30.56 -7.75 19.16
CA ARG A 551 -31.58 -8.37 20.00
C ARG A 551 -31.00 -8.62 21.37
N PRO A 552 -31.57 -8.06 22.44
CA PRO A 552 -31.15 -8.38 23.80
C PRO A 552 -31.59 -9.81 24.19
N GLY A 553 -30.84 -10.44 25.05
CA GLY A 553 -31.12 -11.78 25.55
C GLY A 553 -30.31 -12.14 26.80
N SER A 554 -30.63 -13.26 27.44
CA SER A 554 -29.98 -13.69 28.69
C SER A 554 -29.41 -15.11 28.67
N ASP A 555 -29.77 -15.93 27.68
CA ASP A 555 -29.52 -17.37 27.72
C ASP A 555 -28.34 -17.81 26.80
N LEU A 556 -28.06 -17.06 25.75
CA LEU A 556 -26.99 -17.35 24.77
C LEU A 556 -26.53 -16.05 24.14
N SER A 557 -25.22 -15.85 24.04
CA SER A 557 -24.61 -14.80 23.20
C SER A 557 -24.30 -15.34 21.81
N VAL A 558 -24.92 -14.76 20.78
CA VAL A 558 -24.58 -15.01 19.38
C VAL A 558 -23.80 -13.82 18.84
N ILE A 559 -22.52 -14.05 18.49
CA ILE A 559 -21.61 -13.05 17.94
C ILE A 559 -21.55 -13.24 16.42
N THR A 560 -21.86 -12.22 15.65
CA THR A 560 -22.02 -12.33 14.19
C THR A 560 -21.73 -11.00 13.47
N TYR A 561 -21.67 -11.03 12.14
CA TYR A 561 -21.53 -9.86 11.26
C TYR A 561 -21.99 -10.16 9.83
N GLY A 562 -22.20 -9.13 9.03
CA GLY A 562 -22.53 -9.23 7.60
C GLY A 562 -23.80 -10.03 7.34
N ASN A 563 -23.78 -10.90 6.32
CA ASN A 563 -24.95 -11.68 5.89
C ASN A 563 -25.55 -12.55 7.00
N THR A 564 -24.74 -13.12 7.87
CA THR A 564 -25.19 -14.07 8.91
C THR A 564 -25.97 -13.43 10.04
N THR A 565 -25.88 -12.11 10.20
CA THR A 565 -26.63 -11.37 11.23
C THR A 565 -28.14 -11.57 11.06
N HIS A 566 -28.64 -11.53 9.83
CA HIS A 566 -30.06 -11.69 9.53
C HIS A 566 -30.56 -13.10 9.87
N PHE A 567 -29.78 -14.14 9.56
CA PHE A 567 -30.10 -15.51 9.93
C PHE A 567 -30.11 -15.71 11.46
N CYS A 568 -29.15 -15.09 12.15
CA CYS A 568 -29.11 -15.17 13.61
C CYS A 568 -30.31 -14.52 14.27
N LEU A 569 -30.81 -13.39 13.74
CA LEU A 569 -32.02 -12.75 14.24
C LEU A 569 -33.26 -13.63 14.02
N SER A 570 -33.42 -14.20 12.83
CA SER A 570 -34.50 -15.15 12.52
C SER A 570 -34.49 -16.36 13.44
N VAL A 571 -33.31 -16.95 13.66
CA VAL A 571 -33.14 -18.11 14.56
C VAL A 571 -33.44 -17.72 16.01
N ALA A 572 -33.02 -16.56 16.48
CA ALA A 572 -33.31 -16.10 17.83
C ALA A 572 -34.81 -15.95 18.11
N GLU A 573 -35.57 -15.39 17.13
CA GLU A 573 -37.02 -15.31 17.21
C GLU A 573 -37.69 -16.70 17.21
N ARG A 574 -37.20 -17.62 16.40
CA ARG A 574 -37.67 -19.00 16.37
C ARG A 574 -37.46 -19.72 17.69
N LEU A 575 -36.25 -19.61 18.29
CA LEU A 575 -35.93 -20.20 19.60
C LEU A 575 -36.78 -19.60 20.73
N LYS A 576 -37.04 -18.31 20.68
CA LYS A 576 -37.97 -17.66 21.64
C LYS A 576 -39.37 -18.21 21.53
N LYS A 577 -39.88 -18.37 20.32
CA LYS A 577 -41.25 -18.87 20.05
C LYS A 577 -41.42 -20.36 20.44
N GLU A 578 -40.42 -21.20 20.11
CA GLU A 578 -40.52 -22.64 20.27
C GLU A 578 -40.17 -23.09 21.72
N HIS A 579 -39.22 -22.43 22.35
CA HIS A 579 -38.66 -22.87 23.64
C HIS A 579 -38.68 -21.80 24.73
N ASN A 580 -39.11 -20.58 24.45
CA ASN A 580 -39.02 -19.41 25.32
C ASN A 580 -37.56 -19.03 25.72
N TRP A 581 -36.56 -19.38 24.95
CA TRP A 581 -35.18 -19.00 25.16
C TRP A 581 -34.87 -17.60 24.64
N ASP A 582 -34.14 -16.81 25.41
CA ASP A 582 -33.77 -15.43 25.11
C ASP A 582 -32.31 -15.35 24.59
N VAL A 583 -32.15 -15.37 23.29
CA VAL A 583 -30.86 -15.30 22.62
C VAL A 583 -30.48 -13.84 22.34
N GLU A 584 -29.31 -13.42 22.83
CA GLU A 584 -28.73 -12.13 22.48
C GLU A 584 -27.97 -12.21 21.16
N VAL A 585 -28.26 -11.29 20.24
CA VAL A 585 -27.56 -11.21 18.93
C VAL A 585 -26.73 -9.95 18.88
N ILE A 586 -25.41 -10.11 18.76
CA ILE A 586 -24.41 -9.06 18.71
C ILE A 586 -23.86 -8.98 17.29
N ASP A 587 -24.13 -7.88 16.62
CA ASP A 587 -23.55 -7.52 15.33
C ASP A 587 -22.28 -6.70 15.57
N ILE A 588 -21.12 -7.30 15.32
CA ILE A 588 -19.84 -6.65 15.63
C ILE A 588 -19.48 -5.50 14.71
N ARG A 589 -19.97 -5.47 13.47
CA ARG A 589 -19.81 -4.40 12.48
C ARG A 589 -18.37 -4.00 12.14
N SER A 590 -17.46 -4.05 13.10
CA SER A 590 -16.03 -3.82 12.95
C SER A 590 -15.26 -5.08 13.32
N LEU A 591 -14.45 -5.58 12.39
CA LEU A 591 -13.56 -6.71 12.65
C LEU A 591 -12.25 -6.21 13.28
N ILE A 592 -11.73 -5.10 12.76
CA ILE A 592 -10.57 -4.39 13.30
C ILE A 592 -10.90 -2.88 13.36
N PRO A 593 -10.90 -2.26 14.55
CA PRO A 593 -10.79 -2.89 15.86
C PRO A 593 -12.05 -3.68 16.26
N LEU A 594 -11.90 -4.71 17.09
CA LEU A 594 -12.98 -5.53 17.62
C LEU A 594 -13.52 -4.93 18.94
N ASP A 595 -14.85 -4.87 19.12
CA ASP A 595 -15.49 -4.45 20.37
C ASP A 595 -15.51 -5.60 21.41
N THR A 596 -14.39 -5.82 22.04
CA THR A 596 -14.27 -6.84 23.09
C THR A 596 -15.08 -6.48 24.34
N GLU A 597 -15.30 -5.20 24.62
CA GLU A 597 -16.09 -4.75 25.79
C GLU A 597 -17.54 -5.24 25.72
N THR A 598 -18.21 -5.00 24.59
CA THR A 598 -19.59 -5.47 24.35
C THR A 598 -19.66 -7.00 24.35
N ILE A 599 -18.72 -7.67 23.70
CA ILE A 599 -18.64 -9.14 23.67
C ILE A 599 -18.51 -9.69 25.09
N PHE A 600 -17.54 -9.20 25.87
CA PHE A 600 -17.30 -9.68 27.24
C PHE A 600 -18.45 -9.40 28.19
N ALA A 601 -19.12 -8.26 28.06
CA ALA A 601 -20.33 -7.95 28.84
C ALA A 601 -21.45 -8.96 28.59
N SER A 602 -21.66 -9.32 27.32
CA SER A 602 -22.63 -10.33 26.91
C SER A 602 -22.26 -11.73 27.42
N VAL A 603 -21.01 -12.15 27.25
CA VAL A 603 -20.53 -13.47 27.71
C VAL A 603 -20.68 -13.62 29.23
N LYS A 604 -20.36 -12.57 30.02
CA LYS A 604 -20.55 -12.58 31.48
C LYS A 604 -22.02 -12.77 31.89
N LYS A 605 -22.94 -12.29 31.07
CA LYS A 605 -24.38 -12.38 31.33
C LYS A 605 -24.94 -13.75 30.99
N THR A 606 -24.52 -14.34 29.84
CA THR A 606 -25.16 -15.53 29.25
C THR A 606 -24.44 -16.84 29.56
N GLY A 607 -23.14 -16.81 29.81
CA GLY A 607 -22.29 -18.00 30.03
C GLY A 607 -22.12 -18.90 28.81
N LYS A 608 -22.85 -18.70 27.74
CA LYS A 608 -22.86 -19.54 26.54
C LYS A 608 -22.61 -18.71 25.27
N VAL A 609 -21.78 -19.21 24.36
CA VAL A 609 -21.31 -18.44 23.20
C VAL A 609 -21.40 -19.25 21.92
N LEU A 610 -22.09 -18.70 20.93
CA LEU A 610 -22.10 -19.13 19.55
C LEU A 610 -21.54 -18.04 18.65
N ILE A 611 -20.51 -18.35 17.86
CA ILE A 611 -19.93 -17.43 16.88
C ILE A 611 -20.41 -17.86 15.51
N VAL A 612 -21.04 -16.93 14.79
CA VAL A 612 -21.62 -17.20 13.46
C VAL A 612 -21.05 -16.22 12.45
N HIS A 613 -20.44 -16.72 11.39
CA HIS A 613 -19.89 -15.90 10.31
C HIS A 613 -19.92 -16.66 8.98
N GLU A 614 -19.87 -15.93 7.89
CA GLU A 614 -19.89 -16.53 6.56
C GLU A 614 -18.54 -17.14 6.15
N ASP A 615 -17.44 -16.61 6.67
CA ASP A 615 -16.10 -17.16 6.38
C ASP A 615 -15.98 -18.62 6.83
N LYS A 616 -14.93 -19.30 6.38
CA LYS A 616 -14.68 -20.72 6.70
C LYS A 616 -14.52 -20.91 8.21
N VAL A 617 -15.05 -21.99 8.75
CA VAL A 617 -14.82 -22.35 10.16
C VAL A 617 -13.32 -22.54 10.43
N PHE A 618 -12.61 -23.16 9.49
CA PHE A 618 -11.16 -23.31 9.58
C PHE A 618 -10.47 -22.01 9.12
N SER A 619 -9.66 -21.43 10.01
CA SER A 619 -8.85 -20.22 9.74
C SER A 619 -9.66 -18.93 9.42
N GLY A 620 -10.98 -18.92 9.57
CA GLY A 620 -11.79 -17.71 9.46
C GLY A 620 -11.75 -16.87 10.73
N PHE A 621 -12.18 -15.61 10.65
CA PHE A 621 -12.10 -14.61 11.72
C PHE A 621 -12.80 -15.03 13.02
N GLY A 622 -13.86 -15.85 12.93
CA GLY A 622 -14.51 -16.42 14.11
C GLY A 622 -13.61 -17.30 14.99
N ALA A 623 -12.47 -17.79 14.48
CA ALA A 623 -11.49 -18.51 15.28
C ALA A 623 -10.74 -17.59 16.22
N GLU A 624 -10.43 -16.36 15.77
CA GLU A 624 -9.81 -15.32 16.59
C GLU A 624 -10.76 -14.89 17.72
N ILE A 625 -12.03 -14.61 17.41
CA ILE A 625 -13.04 -14.28 18.42
C ILE A 625 -13.14 -15.41 19.47
N ALA A 626 -13.16 -16.68 19.04
CA ALA A 626 -13.21 -17.82 19.94
C ALA A 626 -11.95 -17.91 20.81
N GLY A 627 -10.78 -17.62 20.27
CA GLY A 627 -9.50 -17.56 20.98
C GLY A 627 -9.52 -16.49 22.10
N ILE A 628 -9.92 -15.28 21.75
CA ILE A 628 -10.03 -14.15 22.69
C ILE A 628 -11.02 -14.47 23.81
N VAL A 629 -12.24 -14.90 23.47
CA VAL A 629 -13.27 -15.26 24.46
C VAL A 629 -12.81 -16.44 25.33
N GLY A 630 -12.21 -17.46 24.73
CA GLY A 630 -11.71 -18.63 25.46
C GLY A 630 -10.59 -18.31 26.44
N THR A 631 -9.75 -17.32 26.12
CA THR A 631 -8.63 -16.88 26.98
C THR A 631 -9.11 -15.93 28.08
N GLU A 632 -9.82 -14.88 27.70
CA GLU A 632 -10.16 -13.80 28.63
C GLU A 632 -11.42 -14.08 29.49
N MET A 633 -12.34 -14.87 28.92
CA MET A 633 -13.65 -15.09 29.51
C MET A 633 -13.88 -16.53 30.02
N PHE A 634 -12.87 -17.40 29.99
CA PHE A 634 -12.96 -18.82 30.35
C PHE A 634 -13.79 -19.11 31.64
N ARG A 635 -13.55 -18.32 32.68
CA ARG A 635 -14.23 -18.51 33.99
C ARG A 635 -15.73 -18.17 34.01
N TYR A 636 -16.23 -17.57 32.92
CA TYR A 636 -17.63 -17.19 32.75
C TYR A 636 -18.38 -18.11 31.79
N LEU A 637 -17.70 -19.13 31.21
CA LEU A 637 -18.29 -20.04 30.28
C LEU A 637 -18.91 -21.25 30.99
N ASP A 638 -20.20 -21.49 30.71
CA ASP A 638 -20.96 -22.65 31.21
C ASP A 638 -21.00 -23.79 30.17
N ALA A 639 -20.56 -23.52 28.91
CA ALA A 639 -20.53 -24.48 27.84
C ALA A 639 -19.32 -24.24 26.91
N PRO A 640 -18.90 -25.23 26.10
CA PRO A 640 -17.89 -25.01 25.06
C PRO A 640 -18.33 -23.95 24.05
N ILE A 641 -17.40 -23.07 23.64
CA ILE A 641 -17.66 -22.12 22.55
C ILE A 641 -17.93 -22.90 21.27
N GLN A 642 -19.05 -22.63 20.60
CA GLN A 642 -19.34 -23.20 19.28
C GLN A 642 -19.17 -22.17 18.18
N ARG A 643 -18.79 -22.64 16.98
CA ARG A 643 -18.64 -21.83 15.77
C ARG A 643 -19.43 -22.44 14.62
N VAL A 644 -20.19 -21.60 13.95
CA VAL A 644 -20.89 -21.92 12.70
C VAL A 644 -20.36 -20.99 11.61
N GLY A 645 -19.77 -21.55 10.58
CA GLY A 645 -19.25 -20.85 9.41
C GLY A 645 -19.35 -21.72 8.17
N SER A 646 -18.83 -21.24 7.05
CA SER A 646 -18.76 -22.03 5.84
C SER A 646 -17.91 -23.28 6.03
N THR A 647 -18.31 -24.36 5.37
CA THR A 647 -17.49 -25.57 5.27
C THR A 647 -16.16 -25.22 4.59
N PHE A 648 -15.07 -25.87 5.02
CA PHE A 648 -13.74 -25.60 4.45
C PHE A 648 -13.60 -26.19 3.05
N THR A 649 -14.38 -25.62 2.12
CA THR A 649 -14.39 -25.90 0.68
C THR A 649 -14.58 -24.61 -0.11
N PRO A 650 -14.23 -24.54 -1.40
CA PRO A 650 -14.74 -23.50 -2.28
C PRO A 650 -16.27 -23.54 -2.35
N VAL A 651 -16.91 -22.40 -2.63
CA VAL A 651 -18.37 -22.32 -2.76
C VAL A 651 -18.79 -22.84 -4.13
N GLY A 652 -19.70 -23.82 -4.14
CA GLY A 652 -20.21 -24.43 -5.37
C GLY A 652 -21.25 -23.55 -6.09
N PHE A 653 -21.32 -23.66 -7.42
CA PHE A 653 -22.24 -22.86 -8.24
C PHE A 653 -23.70 -23.34 -8.13
N HIS A 654 -23.95 -24.64 -8.03
CA HIS A 654 -25.31 -25.17 -7.93
C HIS A 654 -25.93 -24.80 -6.56
N PRO A 655 -27.19 -24.32 -6.51
CA PRO A 655 -27.81 -23.86 -5.26
C PRO A 655 -27.79 -24.89 -4.11
N VAL A 656 -27.89 -26.19 -4.43
CA VAL A 656 -27.79 -27.27 -3.43
C VAL A 656 -26.40 -27.31 -2.80
N LEU A 657 -25.35 -27.07 -3.59
CA LEU A 657 -23.95 -27.04 -3.09
C LEU A 657 -23.70 -25.76 -2.30
N GLU A 658 -24.12 -24.60 -2.82
CA GLU A 658 -24.01 -23.32 -2.10
C GLU A 658 -24.65 -23.41 -0.71
N LYS A 659 -25.92 -23.90 -0.65
CA LYS A 659 -26.65 -24.09 0.61
C LYS A 659 -26.00 -25.08 1.58
N ALA A 660 -25.34 -26.12 1.07
CA ALA A 660 -24.64 -27.11 1.90
C ALA A 660 -23.34 -26.57 2.48
N ILE A 661 -22.70 -25.62 1.78
CA ILE A 661 -21.41 -25.04 2.14
C ILE A 661 -21.56 -23.83 3.06
N LEU A 662 -22.40 -22.87 2.68
CA LEU A 662 -22.61 -21.64 3.45
C LEU A 662 -23.44 -21.91 4.72
N PRO A 663 -23.21 -21.16 5.82
CA PRO A 663 -24.06 -21.25 7.00
C PRO A 663 -25.49 -20.77 6.69
N GLY A 664 -26.48 -21.51 7.19
CA GLY A 664 -27.88 -21.17 7.05
C GLY A 664 -28.64 -21.38 8.37
N GLU A 665 -29.91 -20.94 8.42
CA GLU A 665 -30.71 -20.92 9.64
C GLU A 665 -30.74 -22.27 10.38
N GLU A 666 -30.90 -23.39 9.67
CA GLU A 666 -30.96 -24.71 10.31
C GLU A 666 -29.66 -25.10 11.00
N ARG A 667 -28.50 -24.79 10.40
CA ARG A 667 -27.19 -25.06 11.03
C ARG A 667 -26.99 -24.19 12.27
N ILE A 668 -27.41 -22.92 12.20
CA ILE A 668 -27.35 -21.96 13.30
C ILE A 668 -28.30 -22.38 14.42
N TYR A 669 -29.54 -22.72 14.09
CA TYR A 669 -30.57 -23.19 15.03
C TYR A 669 -30.10 -24.44 15.82
N ASN A 670 -29.59 -25.45 15.11
CA ASN A 670 -29.13 -26.68 15.75
C ASN A 670 -27.94 -26.45 16.69
N ALA A 671 -26.99 -25.59 16.31
CA ALA A 671 -25.86 -25.23 17.15
C ALA A 671 -26.30 -24.42 18.40
N ALA A 672 -27.18 -23.45 18.22
CA ALA A 672 -27.74 -22.67 19.32
C ALA A 672 -28.55 -23.53 20.29
N LYS A 673 -29.41 -24.41 19.76
CA LYS A 673 -30.20 -25.36 20.58
C LYS A 673 -29.30 -26.28 21.39
N ALA A 674 -28.28 -26.87 20.78
CA ALA A 674 -27.33 -27.74 21.49
C ALA A 674 -26.61 -27.02 22.64
N LEU A 675 -26.25 -25.73 22.47
CA LEU A 675 -25.67 -24.93 23.54
C LEU A 675 -26.69 -24.59 24.65
N LEU A 676 -27.93 -24.32 24.28
CA LEU A 676 -28.99 -24.00 25.26
C LEU A 676 -29.42 -25.22 26.06
N GLU A 677 -29.34 -26.42 25.50
CA GLU A 677 -29.61 -27.69 26.18
C GLU A 677 -28.40 -28.22 26.97
N TYR A 678 -27.20 -27.69 26.78
CA TYR A 678 -25.98 -28.09 27.49
C TYR A 678 -26.07 -27.71 28.99
#